data_f8b773b658dcf9e9922c205e3b9bfabc
#
_entry.id   f8b773b658dcf9e9922c205e3b9bfabc
#
_cell.length_a   1.000
_cell.length_b   1.000
_cell.length_c   1.000
_cell.angle_alpha   90.00
_cell.angle_beta   90.00
_cell.angle_gamma   90.00
#
_symmetry.space_group_name_H-M   'P 1'
#
loop_
_entity.id
_entity.type
_entity.pdbx_description
1 polymer ?
#
loop_
_entity_poly.entity_id
_entity_poly.type
_entity_poly.pdbx_seq_one_letter_code
_entity_poly.pdbx_strand_id
1 'polypeptide(L)'
;MEKSDSSLKNTILGNGPEGALGISVKTLQRHFACFGSSGSGKTVASKVMIEELAKAGIPIIAFDPQGDIASLALNASVDELKENGVDTNIQQMFQDNVEVVIWTPGSSKGIPICINPLQFDEVSDMDAEDKTRYFAATAKNIASLVGYDLDSDDGKSAEAVMSVIFEYCNDHKKILDDFGDLVDLVDELPDKVATIVSSVGTRSFLKKLSKKLSLLTLGSRKLIFQTGVPANIDALLGLDGSTEKTRISIIYLNTLHSSEEKEFFISGICQLLYRWMLKNPLKSGQEGVQCAMFIDEIAPYIPPVKVPSCKESLELLFRQGRKYGVSSLIATQSPGDIDYKAIGQFSTFTLGTLNTKQDIEKVKKRLESIAPKEIDYIVNKLPALKPGNFLLISPDEYDKVQTLNVRWLVTQHVVISEHQISDLVSDELKNHYLNEESYSVNNEDSVDNIMKTEPSKNDIHDQEKPDDKNTSDAEPTLDIDDHAEKLESEEKEMRNGKSSSGTSISVVRSNIYERDVNDKIKRYLEGTFFKSETLEASSFTYLPLIMVELVFLDVKGVFKKTVTEIPEKLYLDYDNMDIMYVDKKHFMFESVIDSDPHKIEDIDNYCIVEKFTKEEIDFDFRALGGKKVNKKKVKSSLERKYRVNVRNSELILFPIWECTLRNKKTNKKREIILDSVFGNEIKL
;
A
#
# COMPACT_ATOMS: atom_id res chain seq x y z
N MET A 1 -12.98 0.25 50.33
CA MET A 1 -12.88 -0.95 49.46
C MET A 1 -13.86 -0.71 48.31
N GLU A 2 -13.41 0.01 47.31
CA GLU A 2 -14.16 0.22 46.07
C GLU A 2 -14.05 -1.07 45.25
N LYS A 3 -15.17 -1.69 44.97
CA LYS A 3 -15.27 -2.72 43.95
C LYS A 3 -14.98 -2.03 42.61
N SER A 4 -13.77 -2.17 42.11
CA SER A 4 -13.46 -1.77 40.73
C SER A 4 -14.38 -2.53 39.80
N ASP A 5 -15.16 -1.80 39.07
CA ASP A 5 -16.16 -2.28 38.10
C ASP A 5 -15.46 -3.10 37.01
N SER A 6 -15.47 -4.43 37.16
CA SER A 6 -14.86 -5.35 36.22
C SER A 6 -15.62 -5.46 34.89
N SER A 7 -16.79 -4.83 34.78
CA SER A 7 -17.66 -4.89 33.59
C SER A 7 -17.21 -3.97 32.45
N LEU A 8 -16.40 -2.94 32.71
CA LEU A 8 -15.93 -1.95 31.74
C LEU A 8 -14.64 -2.37 30.99
N LYS A 9 -14.05 -3.54 31.28
CA LYS A 9 -12.77 -3.97 30.71
C LYS A 9 -12.86 -5.13 29.73
N ASN A 10 -14.05 -5.53 29.32
CA ASN A 10 -14.23 -6.60 28.34
C ASN A 10 -14.63 -6.04 26.97
N THR A 11 -13.93 -6.46 25.94
CA THR A 11 -14.29 -6.17 24.56
C THR A 11 -15.35 -7.17 24.11
N ILE A 12 -16.54 -6.74 23.74
CA ILE A 12 -17.63 -7.63 23.27
C ILE A 12 -17.60 -7.68 21.74
N LEU A 13 -17.15 -8.80 21.19
CA LEU A 13 -17.00 -8.97 19.75
C LEU A 13 -18.27 -9.40 19.04
N GLY A 14 -19.19 -10.01 19.75
CA GLY A 14 -20.43 -10.55 19.20
C GLY A 14 -21.08 -11.58 20.10
N ASN A 15 -21.77 -12.56 19.52
CA ASN A 15 -22.50 -13.58 20.23
C ASN A 15 -21.97 -14.99 19.92
N GLY A 16 -21.95 -15.83 20.95
CA GLY A 16 -21.76 -17.27 20.84
C GLY A 16 -23.04 -18.02 21.19
N PRO A 17 -22.99 -19.38 21.25
CA PRO A 17 -24.13 -20.19 21.59
C PRO A 17 -24.71 -19.91 22.99
N GLU A 18 -23.87 -19.43 23.92
CA GLU A 18 -24.26 -19.20 25.33
C GLU A 18 -24.49 -17.70 25.64
N GLY A 19 -24.41 -16.80 24.66
CA GLY A 19 -24.58 -15.37 24.82
C GLY A 19 -23.44 -14.55 24.30
N ALA A 20 -23.26 -13.34 24.84
CA ALA A 20 -22.21 -12.42 24.40
C ALA A 20 -20.81 -13.01 24.60
N LEU A 21 -20.00 -12.89 23.57
CA LEU A 21 -18.59 -13.30 23.58
C LEU A 21 -17.68 -12.10 23.43
N GLY A 22 -16.64 -12.06 24.27
CA GLY A 22 -15.65 -10.99 24.26
C GLY A 22 -14.29 -11.49 24.75
N ILE A 23 -13.37 -10.59 24.88
CA ILE A 23 -12.00 -10.84 25.35
C ILE A 23 -11.66 -9.73 26.35
N SER A 24 -11.02 -10.09 27.46
CA SER A 24 -10.55 -9.08 28.40
C SER A 24 -9.40 -8.26 27.78
N VAL A 25 -9.35 -6.95 28.07
CA VAL A 25 -8.24 -6.09 27.63
C VAL A 25 -6.88 -6.63 28.13
N LYS A 26 -6.87 -7.25 29.31
CA LYS A 26 -5.67 -7.91 29.86
C LYS A 26 -5.15 -9.02 28.93
N THR A 27 -6.03 -9.87 28.41
CA THR A 27 -5.67 -10.98 27.50
C THR A 27 -5.06 -10.43 26.20
N LEU A 28 -5.54 -9.29 25.69
CA LEU A 28 -5.04 -8.64 24.49
C LEU A 28 -3.60 -8.11 24.61
N GLN A 29 -3.04 -8.03 25.83
CA GLN A 29 -1.61 -7.78 26.03
C GLN A 29 -0.73 -8.85 25.33
N ARG A 30 -1.27 -10.05 25.05
CA ARG A 30 -0.58 -11.13 24.33
C ARG A 30 -0.91 -11.17 22.83
N HIS A 31 -1.30 -10.03 22.28
CA HIS A 31 -1.59 -9.80 20.86
C HIS A 31 -2.80 -10.56 20.31
N PHE A 32 -3.35 -10.02 19.22
CA PHE A 32 -4.55 -10.53 18.57
C PHE A 32 -4.35 -10.65 17.05
N ALA A 33 -4.81 -11.76 16.48
CA ALA A 33 -4.76 -11.99 15.04
C ALA A 33 -6.13 -12.34 14.49
N CYS A 34 -6.55 -11.65 13.43
CA CYS A 34 -7.79 -11.91 12.69
C CYS A 34 -7.47 -12.40 11.28
N PHE A 35 -7.72 -13.69 11.03
CA PHE A 35 -7.44 -14.30 9.72
C PHE A 35 -8.73 -14.76 9.05
N GLY A 36 -8.81 -14.59 7.73
CA GLY A 36 -9.95 -15.05 6.96
C GLY A 36 -9.88 -14.63 5.51
N SER A 37 -10.23 -15.50 4.61
CA SER A 37 -10.27 -15.27 3.17
C SER A 37 -11.18 -14.08 2.82
N SER A 38 -11.05 -13.54 1.62
CA SER A 38 -11.91 -12.47 1.13
C SER A 38 -13.40 -12.83 1.29
N GLY A 39 -14.21 -11.88 1.74
CA GLY A 39 -15.63 -12.08 2.00
C GLY A 39 -15.97 -12.83 3.30
N SER A 40 -15.01 -13.23 4.13
CA SER A 40 -15.27 -13.88 5.43
C SER A 40 -15.84 -12.92 6.48
N GLY A 41 -15.72 -11.60 6.29
CA GLY A 41 -16.04 -10.57 7.29
C GLY A 41 -14.85 -10.15 8.15
N LYS A 42 -13.61 -10.48 7.76
CA LYS A 42 -12.36 -10.14 8.46
C LYS A 42 -12.27 -8.65 8.83
N THR A 43 -12.52 -7.75 7.87
CA THR A 43 -12.44 -6.30 8.10
C THR A 43 -13.48 -5.84 9.13
N VAL A 44 -14.70 -6.38 9.08
CA VAL A 44 -15.74 -6.09 10.09
C VAL A 44 -15.28 -6.56 11.46
N ALA A 45 -14.80 -7.82 11.59
CA ALA A 45 -14.31 -8.36 12.85
C ALA A 45 -13.14 -7.56 13.44
N SER A 46 -12.20 -7.13 12.60
CA SER A 46 -11.06 -6.30 12.99
C SER A 46 -11.51 -4.91 13.47
N LYS A 47 -12.44 -4.27 12.75
CA LYS A 47 -12.99 -2.97 13.13
C LYS A 47 -13.81 -3.04 14.41
N VAL A 48 -14.58 -4.12 14.64
CA VAL A 48 -15.27 -4.34 15.90
C VAL A 48 -14.27 -4.42 17.06
N MET A 49 -13.14 -5.10 16.89
CA MET A 49 -12.08 -5.13 17.90
C MET A 49 -11.52 -3.74 18.19
N ILE A 50 -11.28 -2.93 17.15
CA ILE A 50 -10.82 -1.55 17.29
C ILE A 50 -11.85 -0.69 18.02
N GLU A 51 -13.14 -0.76 17.63
CA GLU A 51 -14.22 -0.04 18.30
C GLU A 51 -14.31 -0.39 19.79
N GLU A 52 -14.22 -1.68 20.13
CA GLU A 52 -14.32 -2.14 21.50
C GLU A 52 -13.10 -1.75 22.35
N LEU A 53 -11.88 -1.82 21.79
CA LEU A 53 -10.68 -1.34 22.49
C LEU A 53 -10.73 0.17 22.75
N ALA A 54 -11.10 0.96 21.75
CA ALA A 54 -11.21 2.41 21.91
C ALA A 54 -12.28 2.77 22.95
N LYS A 55 -13.44 2.10 22.93
CA LYS A 55 -14.49 2.26 23.93
C LYS A 55 -14.03 1.87 25.34
N ALA A 56 -13.10 0.92 25.45
CA ALA A 56 -12.48 0.54 26.72
C ALA A 56 -11.37 1.49 27.20
N GLY A 57 -11.13 2.60 26.50
CA GLY A 57 -10.14 3.62 26.84
C GLY A 57 -8.71 3.28 26.36
N ILE A 58 -8.55 2.40 25.39
CA ILE A 58 -7.25 2.02 24.81
C ILE A 58 -7.04 2.75 23.48
N PRO A 59 -6.10 3.70 23.39
CA PRO A 59 -5.79 4.38 22.15
C PRO A 59 -5.11 3.44 21.14
N ILE A 60 -5.34 3.70 19.85
CA ILE A 60 -4.95 2.80 18.77
C ILE A 60 -4.27 3.56 17.65
N ILE A 61 -3.13 3.05 17.16
CA ILE A 61 -2.50 3.44 15.90
C ILE A 61 -2.82 2.36 14.87
N ALA A 62 -3.62 2.68 13.86
CA ALA A 62 -4.05 1.75 12.84
C ALA A 62 -3.42 2.11 11.48
N PHE A 63 -2.71 1.17 10.86
CA PHE A 63 -2.22 1.31 9.49
C PHE A 63 -3.27 0.82 8.50
N ASP A 64 -3.66 1.70 7.60
CA ASP A 64 -4.67 1.45 6.57
C ASP A 64 -4.05 1.52 5.17
N PRO A 65 -3.61 0.39 4.60
CA PRO A 65 -3.01 0.35 3.27
C PRO A 65 -4.03 0.38 2.12
N GLN A 66 -5.32 0.18 2.39
CA GLN A 66 -6.37 -0.01 1.38
C GLN A 66 -7.54 0.98 1.48
N GLY A 67 -7.69 1.71 2.59
CA GLY A 67 -8.79 2.65 2.81
C GLY A 67 -10.01 2.05 3.51
N ASP A 68 -9.94 0.81 3.96
CA ASP A 68 -11.04 0.12 4.64
C ASP A 68 -11.24 0.59 6.09
N ILE A 69 -10.14 0.92 6.77
CA ILE A 69 -10.14 1.28 8.19
C ILE A 69 -10.52 2.75 8.38
N ALA A 70 -10.24 3.61 7.41
CA ALA A 70 -10.58 5.03 7.46
C ALA A 70 -12.08 5.29 7.66
N SER A 71 -12.95 4.35 7.26
CA SER A 71 -14.38 4.46 7.49
C SER A 71 -14.84 4.31 8.96
N LEU A 72 -13.91 4.03 9.90
CA LEU A 72 -14.17 4.21 11.36
C LEU A 72 -14.49 5.65 11.72
N ALA A 73 -14.11 6.64 10.90
CA ALA A 73 -14.49 8.04 11.09
C ALA A 73 -15.97 8.33 10.75
N LEU A 74 -16.68 7.40 10.12
CA LEU A 74 -18.08 7.54 9.72
C LEU A 74 -18.99 6.71 10.62
N ASN A 75 -20.03 7.34 11.15
CA ASN A 75 -21.05 6.65 11.93
C ASN A 75 -22.04 5.89 11.05
N ALA A 76 -22.37 4.66 11.42
CA ALA A 76 -23.45 3.90 10.78
C ALA A 76 -24.79 4.62 10.97
N SER A 77 -25.72 4.46 10.02
CA SER A 77 -27.07 5.01 10.17
C SER A 77 -27.87 4.24 11.23
N VAL A 78 -28.82 4.92 11.87
CA VAL A 78 -29.71 4.29 12.87
C VAL A 78 -30.49 3.11 12.27
N ASP A 79 -30.84 3.21 10.99
CA ASP A 79 -31.56 2.13 10.31
C ASP A 79 -30.66 0.93 10.06
N GLU A 80 -29.40 1.15 9.66
CA GLU A 80 -28.39 0.09 9.52
C GLU A 80 -28.14 -0.64 10.85
N LEU A 81 -28.03 0.09 11.95
CA LEU A 81 -27.86 -0.49 13.29
C LEU A 81 -29.06 -1.38 13.67
N LYS A 82 -30.29 -0.90 13.44
CA LYS A 82 -31.51 -1.65 13.72
C LYS A 82 -31.65 -2.91 12.86
N GLU A 83 -31.34 -2.80 11.56
CA GLU A 83 -31.38 -3.94 10.63
C GLU A 83 -30.40 -5.04 11.06
N ASN A 84 -29.26 -4.66 11.63
CA ASN A 84 -28.23 -5.59 12.10
C ASN A 84 -28.31 -5.91 13.60
N GLY A 85 -29.33 -5.43 14.30
CA GLY A 85 -29.57 -5.75 15.71
C GLY A 85 -28.52 -5.17 16.67
N VAL A 86 -27.88 -4.06 16.31
CA VAL A 86 -26.90 -3.35 17.15
C VAL A 86 -27.62 -2.30 18.00
N ASP A 87 -27.33 -2.26 19.30
CA ASP A 87 -27.85 -1.25 20.20
C ASP A 87 -27.26 0.13 19.89
N THR A 88 -28.13 1.11 19.64
CA THR A 88 -27.74 2.49 19.39
C THR A 88 -26.99 3.13 20.56
N ASN A 89 -27.18 2.64 21.79
CA ASN A 89 -26.42 3.10 22.94
C ASN A 89 -24.92 2.80 22.81
N ILE A 90 -24.53 1.71 22.13
CA ILE A 90 -23.13 1.38 21.89
C ILE A 90 -22.50 2.44 20.95
N GLN A 91 -23.25 2.88 19.93
CA GLN A 91 -22.79 3.94 19.03
C GLN A 91 -22.66 5.28 19.78
N GLN A 92 -23.65 5.63 20.61
CA GLN A 92 -23.57 6.85 21.40
C GLN A 92 -22.34 6.84 22.31
N MET A 93 -22.08 5.74 23.02
CA MET A 93 -20.88 5.59 23.85
C MET A 93 -19.60 5.71 23.03
N PHE A 94 -19.57 5.21 21.80
CA PHE A 94 -18.42 5.36 20.92
C PHE A 94 -18.22 6.83 20.53
N GLN A 95 -19.27 7.53 20.11
CA GLN A 95 -19.21 8.94 19.74
C GLN A 95 -18.78 9.86 20.88
N ASP A 96 -19.26 9.57 22.09
CA ASP A 96 -18.98 10.39 23.27
C ASP A 96 -17.54 10.23 23.76
N ASN A 97 -16.95 9.03 23.62
CA ASN A 97 -15.68 8.67 24.25
C ASN A 97 -14.53 8.45 23.26
N VAL A 98 -14.79 8.40 21.95
CA VAL A 98 -13.77 8.08 20.94
C VAL A 98 -13.64 9.21 19.93
N GLU A 99 -12.40 9.49 19.57
CA GLU A 99 -12.04 10.40 18.50
C GLU A 99 -11.26 9.63 17.42
N VAL A 100 -11.65 9.76 16.16
CA VAL A 100 -10.97 9.14 15.04
C VAL A 100 -10.25 10.21 14.23
N VAL A 101 -8.94 10.06 14.06
CA VAL A 101 -8.06 11.01 13.36
C VAL A 101 -7.39 10.32 12.19
N ILE A 102 -7.47 10.92 11.00
CA ILE A 102 -6.84 10.37 9.78
C ILE A 102 -5.59 11.18 9.45
N TRP A 103 -4.45 10.51 9.55
CA TRP A 103 -3.13 11.03 9.21
C TRP A 103 -2.74 10.58 7.80
N THR A 104 -2.29 11.52 6.98
CA THR A 104 -2.00 11.25 5.55
C THR A 104 -0.54 11.54 5.21
N PRO A 105 0.33 10.50 5.16
CA PRO A 105 1.71 10.65 4.71
C PRO A 105 1.79 11.22 3.29
N GLY A 106 2.59 12.27 3.10
CA GLY A 106 2.82 12.88 1.78
C GLY A 106 1.60 13.53 1.13
N SER A 107 0.49 13.73 1.87
CA SER A 107 -0.75 14.32 1.36
C SER A 107 -1.38 15.26 2.38
N SER A 108 -1.96 16.37 1.93
CA SER A 108 -2.67 17.35 2.77
C SER A 108 -4.18 17.07 2.90
N LYS A 109 -4.68 15.92 2.44
CA LYS A 109 -6.12 15.60 2.45
C LYS A 109 -6.65 15.33 3.86
N GLY A 110 -5.88 14.63 4.70
CA GLY A 110 -6.13 14.49 6.14
C GLY A 110 -5.25 15.46 6.93
N ILE A 111 -4.76 15.01 8.10
CA ILE A 111 -3.66 15.68 8.79
C ILE A 111 -2.36 15.19 8.17
N PRO A 112 -1.60 16.04 7.48
CA PRO A 112 -0.34 15.62 6.89
C PRO A 112 0.64 15.23 7.97
N ILE A 113 1.26 14.07 7.82
CA ILE A 113 2.25 13.55 8.78
C ILE A 113 3.54 13.18 8.04
N CYS A 114 4.68 13.53 8.63
CA CYS A 114 5.99 13.19 8.08
C CYS A 114 6.87 12.46 9.09
N ILE A 115 7.88 11.77 8.59
CA ILE A 115 8.93 11.14 9.39
C ILE A 115 10.27 11.61 8.85
N ASN A 116 11.00 12.40 9.63
CA ASN A 116 12.39 12.72 9.30
C ASN A 116 13.32 11.70 9.97
N PRO A 117 13.91 10.76 9.23
CA PRO A 117 14.76 9.72 9.80
C PRO A 117 16.15 10.23 10.17
N LEU A 118 16.47 11.49 9.87
CA LEU A 118 17.78 12.10 10.09
C LEU A 118 17.85 12.91 11.39
N GLN A 119 16.73 13.01 12.14
CA GLN A 119 16.71 13.65 13.46
C GLN A 119 17.13 12.66 14.55
N PHE A 120 18.29 12.91 15.17
CA PHE A 120 18.90 12.02 16.16
C PHE A 120 18.80 12.56 17.60
N ASP A 121 18.08 13.64 17.86
CA ASP A 121 17.98 14.26 19.18
C ASP A 121 17.45 13.30 20.26
N GLU A 122 16.53 12.45 19.89
CA GLU A 122 15.94 11.45 20.79
C GLU A 122 16.85 10.24 21.09
N VAL A 123 17.98 10.11 20.40
CA VAL A 123 18.92 8.99 20.56
C VAL A 123 19.87 9.23 21.76
N SER A 124 19.94 10.46 22.27
CA SER A 124 20.84 10.83 23.37
C SER A 124 20.71 9.94 24.60
N ASP A 125 19.49 9.53 24.92
CA ASP A 125 19.14 8.75 26.13
C ASP A 125 19.29 7.23 25.99
N MET A 126 19.64 6.74 24.78
CA MET A 126 19.82 5.32 24.51
C MET A 126 21.21 4.83 24.96
N ASP A 127 21.31 3.56 25.34
CA ASP A 127 22.62 2.93 25.50
C ASP A 127 23.32 2.71 24.14
N ALA A 128 24.61 2.38 24.18
CA ALA A 128 25.43 2.27 22.96
C ALA A 128 24.93 1.19 22.00
N GLU A 129 24.43 0.06 22.53
CA GLU A 129 23.93 -1.05 21.71
C GLU A 129 22.62 -0.68 21.01
N ASP A 130 21.71 -0.02 21.72
CA ASP A 130 20.44 0.41 21.17
C ASP A 130 20.61 1.53 20.13
N LYS A 131 21.58 2.46 20.34
CA LYS A 131 21.99 3.46 19.34
C LYS A 131 22.44 2.81 18.03
N THR A 132 23.37 1.85 18.12
CA THR A 132 23.89 1.15 16.95
C THR A 132 22.77 0.42 16.19
N ARG A 133 21.86 -0.26 16.90
CA ARG A 133 20.69 -0.92 16.28
C ARG A 133 19.75 0.09 15.61
N TYR A 134 19.52 1.23 16.25
CA TYR A 134 18.68 2.29 15.70
C TYR A 134 19.25 2.85 14.40
N PHE A 135 20.54 3.18 14.37
CA PHE A 135 21.19 3.69 13.16
C PHE A 135 21.20 2.67 12.02
N ALA A 136 21.46 1.39 12.33
CA ALA A 136 21.40 0.32 11.36
C ALA A 136 19.99 0.16 10.77
N ALA A 137 18.95 0.17 11.62
CA ALA A 137 17.57 0.07 11.15
C ALA A 137 17.14 1.28 10.32
N THR A 138 17.57 2.48 10.69
CA THR A 138 17.32 3.72 9.93
C THR A 138 18.03 3.68 8.57
N ALA A 139 19.30 3.30 8.55
CA ALA A 139 20.07 3.14 7.32
C ALA A 139 19.45 2.11 6.37
N LYS A 140 18.99 0.98 6.92
CA LYS A 140 18.30 -0.09 6.19
C LYS A 140 17.00 0.40 5.56
N ASN A 141 16.20 1.17 6.30
CA ASN A 141 14.97 1.78 5.78
C ASN A 141 15.25 2.72 4.61
N ILE A 142 16.24 3.59 4.74
CA ILE A 142 16.63 4.53 3.68
C ILE A 142 17.18 3.76 2.47
N ALA A 143 18.00 2.73 2.68
CA ALA A 143 18.54 1.91 1.60
C ALA A 143 17.42 1.24 0.79
N SER A 144 16.41 0.67 1.46
CA SER A 144 15.22 0.10 0.82
C SER A 144 14.46 1.16 0.02
N LEU A 145 14.21 2.32 0.63
CA LEU A 145 13.46 3.42 0.03
C LEU A 145 14.10 3.97 -1.26
N VAL A 146 15.43 3.96 -1.33
CA VAL A 146 16.16 4.34 -2.57
C VAL A 146 16.38 3.15 -3.51
N GLY A 147 15.71 2.04 -3.27
CA GLY A 147 15.66 0.88 -4.16
C GLY A 147 16.92 0.02 -4.14
N TYR A 148 17.51 -0.18 -2.97
CA TYR A 148 18.47 -1.27 -2.76
C TYR A 148 17.72 -2.54 -2.33
N ASP A 149 18.11 -3.67 -2.90
CA ASP A 149 17.75 -4.98 -2.36
C ASP A 149 18.58 -5.23 -1.09
N LEU A 150 17.93 -5.32 0.06
CA LEU A 150 18.57 -5.42 1.37
C LEU A 150 19.35 -6.73 1.58
N ASP A 151 19.02 -7.78 0.83
CA ASP A 151 19.75 -9.05 0.87
C ASP A 151 21.02 -9.04 -0.01
N SER A 152 21.13 -8.07 -0.93
CA SER A 152 22.29 -7.91 -1.82
C SER A 152 23.52 -7.34 -1.11
N ASP A 153 24.71 -7.56 -1.68
CA ASP A 153 25.94 -6.96 -1.16
C ASP A 153 25.93 -5.42 -1.25
N ASP A 154 25.32 -4.86 -2.31
CA ASP A 154 25.14 -3.41 -2.47
C ASP A 154 24.22 -2.85 -1.37
N GLY A 155 23.13 -3.56 -1.03
CA GLY A 155 22.19 -3.15 0.02
C GLY A 155 22.85 -3.16 1.40
N LYS A 156 23.57 -4.22 1.73
CA LYS A 156 24.35 -4.31 2.98
C LYS A 156 25.44 -3.26 3.07
N SER A 157 26.09 -2.94 1.94
CA SER A 157 27.10 -1.88 1.89
C SER A 157 26.46 -0.49 2.10
N ALA A 158 25.27 -0.25 1.55
CA ALA A 158 24.53 1.00 1.74
C ALA A 158 24.12 1.17 3.20
N GLU A 159 23.58 0.11 3.82
CA GLU A 159 23.25 0.09 5.26
C GLU A 159 24.48 0.40 6.10
N ALA A 160 25.60 -0.31 5.87
CA ALA A 160 26.83 -0.13 6.65
C ALA A 160 27.41 1.28 6.52
N VAL A 161 27.48 1.83 5.30
CA VAL A 161 27.99 3.20 5.07
C VAL A 161 27.14 4.23 5.76
N MET A 162 25.82 4.18 5.59
CA MET A 162 24.91 5.16 6.23
C MET A 162 24.90 5.02 7.76
N SER A 163 24.93 3.79 8.29
CA SER A 163 25.01 3.57 9.76
C SER A 163 26.24 4.25 10.37
N VAL A 164 27.42 4.10 9.76
CA VAL A 164 28.64 4.74 10.23
C VAL A 164 28.56 6.26 10.11
N ILE A 165 27.92 6.78 9.07
CA ILE A 165 27.70 8.24 8.94
C ILE A 165 26.78 8.73 10.07
N PHE A 166 25.70 8.02 10.40
CA PHE A 166 24.77 8.40 11.46
C PHE A 166 25.43 8.36 12.84
N GLU A 167 26.23 7.32 13.13
CA GLU A 167 27.04 7.25 14.35
C GLU A 167 28.00 8.44 14.43
N TYR A 168 28.70 8.75 13.33
CA TYR A 168 29.60 9.89 13.27
C TYR A 168 28.86 11.22 13.53
N CYS A 169 27.69 11.43 12.92
CA CYS A 169 26.88 12.64 13.14
C CYS A 169 26.44 12.77 14.59
N ASN A 170 25.96 11.68 15.19
CA ASN A 170 25.56 11.65 16.60
C ASN A 170 26.74 11.98 17.54
N ASP A 171 27.89 11.35 17.34
CA ASP A 171 29.06 11.53 18.20
C ASP A 171 29.65 12.93 18.10
N HIS A 172 29.57 13.58 16.96
CA HIS A 172 30.09 14.91 16.69
C HIS A 172 29.03 16.01 16.79
N LYS A 173 27.78 15.64 17.17
CA LYS A 173 26.62 16.56 17.24
C LYS A 173 26.39 17.31 15.91
N LYS A 174 26.66 16.63 14.77
CA LYS A 174 26.40 17.17 13.45
C LYS A 174 24.94 16.95 13.10
N ILE A 175 24.20 18.03 12.92
CA ILE A 175 22.80 17.99 12.53
C ILE A 175 22.72 17.71 11.01
N LEU A 176 21.77 16.88 10.61
CA LEU A 176 21.37 16.65 9.24
C LEU A 176 19.94 17.20 9.11
N ASP A 177 19.82 18.37 8.50
CA ASP A 177 18.52 19.02 8.35
C ASP A 177 17.66 18.29 7.32
N ASP A 178 18.29 17.82 6.23
CA ASP A 178 17.62 17.07 5.18
C ASP A 178 18.53 16.04 4.48
N PHE A 179 17.99 15.38 3.46
CA PHE A 179 18.73 14.41 2.65
C PHE A 179 19.84 15.04 1.79
N GLY A 180 19.82 16.36 1.54
CA GLY A 180 20.92 17.08 0.90
C GLY A 180 22.20 17.01 1.73
N ASP A 181 22.08 17.27 3.03
CA ASP A 181 23.22 17.15 3.97
C ASP A 181 23.80 15.73 4.02
N LEU A 182 22.93 14.72 3.94
CA LEU A 182 23.38 13.33 3.86
C LEU A 182 24.10 13.04 2.54
N VAL A 183 23.61 13.58 1.43
CA VAL A 183 24.25 13.48 0.10
C VAL A 183 25.64 14.11 0.14
N ASP A 184 25.77 15.30 0.66
CA ASP A 184 27.04 16.00 0.81
C ASP A 184 28.04 15.22 1.65
N LEU A 185 27.58 14.61 2.74
CA LEU A 185 28.43 13.73 3.56
C LEU A 185 28.87 12.45 2.86
N VAL A 186 28.03 11.89 1.99
CA VAL A 186 28.39 10.69 1.22
C VAL A 186 29.38 11.05 0.10
N ASP A 187 29.26 12.23 -0.48
CA ASP A 187 30.17 12.73 -1.53
C ASP A 187 31.54 13.12 -0.96
N GLU A 188 31.55 13.71 0.24
CA GLU A 188 32.79 14.12 0.96
C GLU A 188 32.81 13.50 2.36
N LEU A 189 33.17 12.21 2.44
CA LEU A 189 33.26 11.51 3.72
C LEU A 189 34.34 12.09 4.63
N PRO A 190 34.05 12.31 5.93
CA PRO A 190 35.07 12.61 6.92
C PRO A 190 36.13 11.49 6.96
N ASP A 191 37.42 11.84 7.17
CA ASP A 191 38.55 10.89 7.14
C ASP A 191 38.33 9.66 8.02
N LYS A 192 37.74 9.83 9.21
CA LYS A 192 37.42 8.73 10.11
C LYS A 192 36.40 7.78 9.50
N VAL A 193 35.31 8.32 8.92
CA VAL A 193 34.26 7.53 8.24
C VAL A 193 34.84 6.82 7.02
N ALA A 194 35.57 7.56 6.18
CA ALA A 194 36.21 7.02 4.98
C ALA A 194 37.13 5.83 5.31
N THR A 195 37.89 5.89 6.41
CA THR A 195 38.74 4.81 6.87
C THR A 195 37.92 3.57 7.25
N ILE A 196 36.83 3.75 8.03
CA ILE A 196 35.99 2.63 8.50
C ILE A 196 35.30 1.93 7.33
N VAL A 197 34.71 2.72 6.41
CA VAL A 197 33.94 2.15 5.29
C VAL A 197 34.77 1.76 4.08
N SER A 198 36.10 1.92 4.12
CA SER A 198 37.02 1.72 2.98
C SER A 198 36.87 0.36 2.28
N SER A 199 36.50 -0.69 3.03
CA SER A 199 36.31 -2.04 2.49
C SER A 199 35.00 -2.25 1.73
N VAL A 200 33.95 -1.48 2.05
CA VAL A 200 32.60 -1.62 1.48
C VAL A 200 32.18 -0.39 0.67
N GLY A 201 32.71 0.78 1.00
CA GLY A 201 32.40 2.07 0.37
C GLY A 201 33.40 2.47 -0.70
N THR A 202 33.51 1.73 -1.81
CA THR A 202 34.35 2.16 -2.93
C THR A 202 33.87 3.50 -3.49
N ARG A 203 34.75 4.32 -4.08
CA ARG A 203 34.39 5.62 -4.67
C ARG A 203 33.26 5.51 -5.70
N SER A 204 33.23 4.45 -6.48
CA SER A 204 32.17 4.19 -7.45
C SER A 204 30.83 3.89 -6.76
N PHE A 205 30.87 3.11 -5.67
CA PHE A 205 29.69 2.79 -4.88
C PHE A 205 29.13 4.05 -4.18
N LEU A 206 29.98 4.85 -3.54
CA LEU A 206 29.56 6.08 -2.86
C LEU A 206 28.89 7.04 -3.84
N LYS A 207 29.44 7.23 -5.04
CA LYS A 207 28.81 8.05 -6.09
C LYS A 207 27.43 7.52 -6.51
N LYS A 208 27.25 6.18 -6.57
CA LYS A 208 25.95 5.56 -6.85
C LYS A 208 24.97 5.77 -5.70
N LEU A 209 25.43 5.65 -4.44
CA LEU A 209 24.63 5.88 -3.25
C LEU A 209 24.18 7.33 -3.17
N SER A 210 25.09 8.29 -3.31
CA SER A 210 24.79 9.73 -3.34
C SER A 210 23.74 10.07 -4.38
N LYS A 211 23.92 9.59 -5.64
CA LYS A 211 22.92 9.78 -6.70
C LYS A 211 21.54 9.22 -6.35
N LYS A 212 21.48 8.06 -5.67
CA LYS A 212 20.18 7.49 -5.26
C LYS A 212 19.54 8.29 -4.12
N LEU A 213 20.34 8.74 -3.14
CA LEU A 213 19.86 9.59 -2.04
C LEU A 213 19.34 10.94 -2.53
N SER A 214 19.98 11.54 -3.54
CA SER A 214 19.54 12.80 -4.15
C SER A 214 18.10 12.70 -4.72
N LEU A 215 17.62 11.50 -5.07
CA LEU A 215 16.23 11.34 -5.53
C LEU A 215 15.21 11.58 -4.42
N LEU A 216 15.60 11.52 -3.13
CA LEU A 216 14.73 11.80 -2.00
C LEU A 216 14.52 13.30 -1.77
N THR A 217 15.40 14.15 -2.32
CA THR A 217 15.26 15.61 -2.23
C THR A 217 14.39 16.20 -3.34
N LEU A 218 13.93 15.37 -4.30
CA LEU A 218 13.24 15.79 -5.50
C LEU A 218 11.83 15.21 -5.60
N GLY A 219 10.92 15.99 -6.21
CA GLY A 219 9.58 15.53 -6.55
C GLY A 219 8.70 15.19 -5.35
N SER A 220 7.75 14.29 -5.54
CA SER A 220 6.76 13.87 -4.51
C SER A 220 7.39 13.17 -3.30
N ARG A 221 8.56 12.55 -3.45
CA ARG A 221 9.23 11.89 -2.31
C ARG A 221 9.63 12.86 -1.21
N LYS A 222 9.95 14.11 -1.55
CA LYS A 222 10.23 15.17 -0.58
C LYS A 222 9.05 15.37 0.41
N LEU A 223 7.82 15.19 -0.05
CA LEU A 223 6.62 15.38 0.75
C LEU A 223 6.53 14.41 1.94
N ILE A 224 7.09 13.21 1.80
CA ILE A 224 7.06 12.18 2.87
C ILE A 224 7.89 12.61 4.10
N PHE A 225 8.93 13.42 3.90
CA PHE A 225 9.89 13.80 4.93
C PHE A 225 9.72 15.21 5.47
N GLN A 226 9.15 16.12 4.68
CA GLN A 226 9.16 17.55 4.96
C GLN A 226 7.76 18.18 5.00
N THR A 227 6.69 17.43 4.62
CA THR A 227 5.34 18.00 4.58
C THR A 227 4.51 17.45 5.71
N GLY A 228 4.07 18.32 6.59
CA GLY A 228 3.16 18.02 7.68
C GLY A 228 3.83 17.97 9.05
N VAL A 229 3.07 17.46 9.98
CA VAL A 229 3.45 17.33 11.38
C VAL A 229 4.47 16.21 11.54
N PRO A 230 5.61 16.41 12.20
CA PRO A 230 6.50 15.31 12.54
C PRO A 230 5.76 14.25 13.39
N ALA A 231 5.94 12.98 13.03
CA ALA A 231 5.28 11.90 13.74
C ALA A 231 5.69 11.85 15.22
N ASN A 232 4.71 12.00 16.09
CA ASN A 232 4.85 11.93 17.54
C ASN A 232 3.86 10.93 18.12
N ILE A 233 4.33 10.01 18.97
CA ILE A 233 3.48 8.95 19.52
C ILE A 233 2.45 9.49 20.50
N ASP A 234 2.78 10.50 21.31
CA ASP A 234 1.81 11.09 22.23
C ASP A 234 0.65 11.74 21.44
N ALA A 235 0.95 12.44 20.35
CA ALA A 235 -0.07 12.99 19.44
C ALA A 235 -0.89 11.87 18.76
N LEU A 236 -0.24 10.80 18.29
CA LEU A 236 -0.93 9.66 17.67
C LEU A 236 -1.82 8.89 18.67
N LEU A 237 -1.48 8.90 19.94
CA LEU A 237 -2.28 8.27 21.00
C LEU A 237 -3.27 9.23 21.67
N GLY A 238 -3.27 10.53 21.31
CA GLY A 238 -4.10 11.55 21.95
C GLY A 238 -3.68 11.84 23.41
N LEU A 239 -2.39 11.69 23.72
CA LEU A 239 -1.81 11.93 25.04
C LEU A 239 -1.11 13.31 25.13
N ASP A 240 -1.15 14.07 24.05
CA ASP A 240 -0.60 15.42 23.91
C ASP A 240 -1.49 16.53 24.51
N GLY A 241 -2.62 16.18 25.09
CA GLY A 241 -3.59 17.12 25.65
C GLY A 241 -4.57 17.73 24.65
N SER A 242 -4.53 17.30 23.40
CA SER A 242 -5.43 17.77 22.34
C SER A 242 -6.86 17.24 22.46
N THR A 243 -7.07 16.16 23.22
CA THR A 243 -8.38 15.53 23.42
C THR A 243 -8.49 14.88 24.79
N GLU A 244 -9.71 14.79 25.32
CA GLU A 244 -10.05 13.97 26.49
C GLU A 244 -10.62 12.59 26.08
N LYS A 245 -10.82 12.37 24.77
CA LYS A 245 -11.36 11.14 24.22
C LYS A 245 -10.24 10.14 23.93
N THR A 246 -10.60 8.88 23.86
CA THR A 246 -9.70 7.84 23.40
C THR A 246 -9.49 7.98 21.89
N ARG A 247 -8.25 8.10 21.47
CA ARG A 247 -7.90 8.34 20.06
C ARG A 247 -7.71 7.04 19.28
N ILE A 248 -8.30 6.99 18.10
CA ILE A 248 -7.94 6.06 17.02
C ILE A 248 -7.23 6.89 15.96
N SER A 249 -5.92 6.74 15.84
CA SER A 249 -5.11 7.34 14.77
C SER A 249 -5.01 6.39 13.60
N ILE A 250 -5.54 6.77 12.46
CA ILE A 250 -5.48 6.00 11.23
C ILE A 250 -4.39 6.58 10.34
N ILE A 251 -3.30 5.84 10.15
CA ILE A 251 -2.24 6.17 9.20
C ILE A 251 -2.68 5.66 7.83
N TYR A 252 -3.20 6.56 7.00
CA TYR A 252 -3.76 6.23 5.69
C TYR A 252 -2.64 6.07 4.66
N LEU A 253 -2.14 4.83 4.53
CA LEU A 253 -0.99 4.53 3.68
C LEU A 253 -1.32 4.50 2.17
N ASN A 254 -2.58 4.64 1.79
CA ASN A 254 -2.97 4.64 0.39
C ASN A 254 -2.59 5.93 -0.36
N THR A 255 -2.12 6.96 0.36
CA THR A 255 -1.46 8.15 -0.20
C THR A 255 -0.04 7.88 -0.69
N LEU A 256 0.57 6.78 -0.25
CA LEU A 256 1.92 6.37 -0.65
C LEU A 256 1.85 5.42 -1.84
N HIS A 257 2.69 5.68 -2.85
CA HIS A 257 2.58 5.02 -4.15
C HIS A 257 3.37 3.72 -4.26
N SER A 258 4.45 3.56 -3.47
CA SER A 258 5.29 2.36 -3.54
C SER A 258 5.24 1.53 -2.26
N SER A 259 5.57 0.24 -2.37
CA SER A 259 5.68 -0.65 -1.22
C SER A 259 6.76 -0.17 -0.26
N GLU A 260 7.88 0.32 -0.80
CA GLU A 260 9.02 0.80 -0.03
C GLU A 260 8.67 2.05 0.80
N GLU A 261 7.84 2.95 0.26
CA GLU A 261 7.32 4.10 1.00
C GLU A 261 6.42 3.67 2.16
N LYS A 262 5.51 2.71 1.93
CA LYS A 262 4.66 2.13 2.97
C LYS A 262 5.48 1.43 4.05
N GLU A 263 6.45 0.60 3.64
CA GLU A 263 7.38 -0.08 4.56
C GLU A 263 8.19 0.92 5.39
N PHE A 264 8.72 1.97 4.76
CA PHE A 264 9.45 3.04 5.43
C PHE A 264 8.59 3.70 6.52
N PHE A 265 7.35 4.04 6.20
CA PHE A 265 6.45 4.70 7.14
C PHE A 265 6.06 3.77 8.30
N ILE A 266 5.70 2.53 8.02
CA ILE A 266 5.42 1.50 9.04
C ILE A 266 6.63 1.33 9.95
N SER A 267 7.83 1.16 9.38
CA SER A 267 9.06 1.00 10.16
C SER A 267 9.34 2.19 11.05
N GLY A 268 9.19 3.42 10.54
CA GLY A 268 9.42 4.64 11.29
C GLY A 268 8.47 4.77 12.50
N ILE A 269 7.16 4.60 12.29
CA ILE A 269 6.19 4.61 13.40
C ILE A 269 6.47 3.49 14.39
N CYS A 270 6.82 2.29 13.94
CA CYS A 270 7.18 1.17 14.83
C CYS A 270 8.41 1.49 15.69
N GLN A 271 9.43 2.15 15.14
CA GLN A 271 10.61 2.58 15.87
C GLN A 271 10.28 3.67 16.89
N LEU A 272 9.43 4.64 16.51
CA LEU A 272 8.93 5.67 17.45
C LEU A 272 8.14 5.03 18.59
N LEU A 273 7.21 4.12 18.29
CA LEU A 273 6.40 3.41 19.29
C LEU A 273 7.26 2.53 20.20
N TYR A 274 8.29 1.87 19.65
CA TYR A 274 9.24 1.10 20.46
C TYR A 274 9.98 1.99 21.47
N ARG A 275 10.47 3.14 21.04
CA ARG A 275 11.12 4.12 21.94
C ARG A 275 10.16 4.67 22.99
N TRP A 276 8.93 5.00 22.54
CA TRP A 276 7.89 5.48 23.45
C TRP A 276 7.59 4.47 24.55
N MET A 277 7.44 3.19 24.23
CA MET A 277 7.15 2.17 25.24
C MET A 277 8.30 1.94 26.24
N LEU A 278 9.55 2.11 25.81
CA LEU A 278 10.71 2.04 26.72
C LEU A 278 10.72 3.22 27.72
N LYS A 279 10.33 4.42 27.28
CA LYS A 279 10.20 5.61 28.14
C LYS A 279 8.97 5.55 29.04
N ASN A 280 7.93 4.81 28.64
CA ASN A 280 6.65 4.69 29.33
C ASN A 280 6.34 3.25 29.79
N PRO A 281 7.17 2.63 30.64
CA PRO A 281 6.91 1.26 31.08
C PRO A 281 5.67 1.20 31.99
N LEU A 282 4.98 0.05 31.96
CA LEU A 282 3.94 -0.23 32.95
C LEU A 282 4.52 -0.12 34.38
N LYS A 283 3.76 0.45 35.30
CA LYS A 283 4.15 0.50 36.71
C LYS A 283 4.35 -0.90 37.25
N SER A 284 5.28 -1.08 38.18
CA SER A 284 5.58 -2.41 38.76
C SER A 284 4.31 -3.08 39.31
N GLY A 285 4.03 -4.29 38.83
CA GLY A 285 2.82 -5.05 39.19
C GLY A 285 1.55 -4.64 38.43
N GLN A 286 1.61 -3.67 37.52
CA GLN A 286 0.51 -3.31 36.65
C GLN A 286 0.50 -4.27 35.42
N GLU A 287 -0.64 -4.81 35.11
CA GLU A 287 -0.90 -5.59 33.90
C GLU A 287 -1.99 -4.89 33.08
N GLY A 288 -1.96 -5.07 31.76
CA GLY A 288 -2.97 -4.52 30.85
C GLY A 288 -2.35 -3.87 29.60
N VAL A 289 -3.20 -3.30 28.78
CA VAL A 289 -2.83 -2.64 27.53
C VAL A 289 -2.84 -1.12 27.74
N GLN A 290 -1.74 -0.45 27.42
CA GLN A 290 -1.63 1.02 27.41
C GLN A 290 -2.08 1.58 26.06
N CYS A 291 -1.70 0.93 24.97
CA CYS A 291 -2.09 1.28 23.61
C CYS A 291 -2.06 0.03 22.72
N ALA A 292 -2.69 0.14 21.56
CA ALA A 292 -2.67 -0.91 20.55
C ALA A 292 -2.17 -0.38 19.20
N MET A 293 -1.51 -1.26 18.46
CA MET A 293 -1.15 -1.05 17.07
C MET A 293 -1.90 -2.05 16.21
N PHE A 294 -2.59 -1.60 15.19
CA PHE A 294 -3.32 -2.45 14.24
C PHE A 294 -2.74 -2.31 12.83
N ILE A 295 -2.61 -3.43 12.13
CA ILE A 295 -2.23 -3.45 10.71
C ILE A 295 -3.23 -4.30 9.94
N ASP A 296 -3.95 -3.68 9.01
CA ASP A 296 -4.75 -4.41 8.02
C ASP A 296 -3.85 -4.95 6.91
N GLU A 297 -4.06 -6.21 6.52
CA GLU A 297 -3.26 -6.96 5.56
C GLU A 297 -1.75 -6.95 5.85
N ILE A 298 -1.37 -7.65 6.93
CA ILE A 298 0.03 -7.71 7.40
C ILE A 298 0.98 -8.53 6.50
N ALA A 299 0.45 -9.46 5.68
CA ALA A 299 1.26 -10.42 4.92
C ALA A 299 2.36 -9.79 4.05
N PRO A 300 2.17 -8.66 3.33
CA PRO A 300 3.23 -8.02 2.56
C PRO A 300 4.42 -7.54 3.41
N TYR A 301 4.18 -7.20 4.67
CA TYR A 301 5.16 -6.58 5.56
C TYR A 301 5.95 -7.57 6.41
N ILE A 302 5.47 -8.81 6.55
CA ILE A 302 6.15 -9.90 7.30
C ILE A 302 6.13 -11.22 6.52
N PRO A 303 6.62 -11.26 5.29
CA PRO A 303 6.68 -12.49 4.52
C PRO A 303 7.76 -13.46 5.05
N PRO A 304 7.64 -14.79 4.77
CA PRO A 304 8.57 -15.79 5.29
C PRO A 304 10.01 -15.66 4.78
N VAL A 305 10.19 -15.23 3.55
CA VAL A 305 11.49 -15.25 2.85
C VAL A 305 12.04 -13.86 2.62
N LYS A 306 11.25 -12.96 2.03
CA LYS A 306 11.68 -11.56 1.82
C LYS A 306 11.85 -10.84 3.15
N VAL A 307 12.75 -9.85 3.17
CA VAL A 307 13.00 -9.01 4.33
C VAL A 307 12.64 -7.55 3.99
N PRO A 308 11.32 -7.20 3.98
CA PRO A 308 10.91 -5.80 3.88
C PRO A 308 11.56 -4.97 4.98
N SER A 309 11.81 -3.68 4.73
CA SER A 309 12.54 -2.82 5.68
C SER A 309 11.82 -2.69 7.03
N CYS A 310 10.50 -2.83 7.09
CA CYS A 310 9.70 -2.79 8.31
C CYS A 310 9.66 -4.10 9.11
N LYS A 311 10.08 -5.23 8.53
CA LYS A 311 9.89 -6.56 9.15
C LYS A 311 10.53 -6.65 10.54
N GLU A 312 11.77 -6.22 10.68
CA GLU A 312 12.50 -6.30 11.96
C GLU A 312 11.86 -5.41 13.05
N SER A 313 11.43 -4.20 12.69
CA SER A 313 10.76 -3.27 13.61
C SER A 313 9.42 -3.83 14.09
N LEU A 314 8.64 -4.45 13.22
CA LEU A 314 7.40 -5.13 13.57
C LEU A 314 7.64 -6.34 14.47
N GLU A 315 8.58 -7.22 14.12
CA GLU A 315 8.93 -8.38 14.95
C GLU A 315 9.43 -7.99 16.33
N LEU A 316 10.14 -6.87 16.44
CA LEU A 316 10.61 -6.34 17.72
C LEU A 316 9.43 -5.94 18.61
N LEU A 317 8.45 -5.23 18.08
CA LEU A 317 7.23 -4.87 18.80
C LEU A 317 6.42 -6.11 19.20
N PHE A 318 6.28 -7.11 18.32
CA PHE A 318 5.57 -8.35 18.66
C PHE A 318 6.25 -9.13 19.77
N ARG A 319 7.59 -9.12 19.83
CA ARG A 319 8.33 -9.82 20.91
C ARG A 319 8.33 -9.06 22.23
N GLN A 320 8.41 -7.74 22.19
CA GLN A 320 8.65 -6.94 23.39
C GLN A 320 7.44 -6.14 23.87
N GLY A 321 6.51 -5.80 22.98
CA GLY A 321 5.35 -4.94 23.29
C GLY A 321 4.54 -5.43 24.46
N ARG A 322 4.35 -6.74 24.61
CA ARG A 322 3.66 -7.36 25.77
C ARG A 322 4.20 -6.84 27.10
N LYS A 323 5.51 -6.81 27.28
CA LYS A 323 6.14 -6.39 28.56
C LYS A 323 5.79 -4.96 28.93
N TYR A 324 5.55 -4.12 27.92
CA TYR A 324 5.29 -2.69 28.07
C TYR A 324 3.82 -2.33 27.87
N GLY A 325 2.92 -3.29 27.76
CA GLY A 325 1.50 -3.01 27.56
C GLY A 325 1.15 -2.48 26.16
N VAL A 326 2.00 -2.72 25.16
CA VAL A 326 1.71 -2.42 23.76
C VAL A 326 1.16 -3.66 23.09
N SER A 327 -0.13 -3.63 22.72
CA SER A 327 -0.79 -4.73 22.03
C SER A 327 -0.64 -4.59 20.52
N SER A 328 -0.27 -5.67 19.86
CA SER A 328 -0.28 -5.75 18.39
C SER A 328 -1.49 -6.54 17.91
N LEU A 329 -2.25 -5.93 17.02
CA LEU A 329 -3.39 -6.52 16.35
C LEU A 329 -3.08 -6.63 14.86
N ILE A 330 -3.25 -7.79 14.26
CA ILE A 330 -2.98 -8.00 12.84
C ILE A 330 -4.17 -8.66 12.14
N ALA A 331 -4.35 -8.31 10.89
CA ALA A 331 -5.31 -8.98 10.03
C ALA A 331 -4.65 -9.42 8.71
N THR A 332 -5.12 -10.51 8.12
CA THR A 332 -4.72 -10.95 6.78
C THR A 332 -5.72 -11.90 6.16
N GLN A 333 -5.77 -11.87 4.84
CA GLN A 333 -6.49 -12.86 4.03
C GLN A 333 -5.65 -14.11 3.77
N SER A 334 -4.32 -13.99 3.82
CA SER A 334 -3.35 -15.04 3.48
C SER A 334 -2.40 -15.35 4.63
N PRO A 335 -2.84 -16.03 5.70
CA PRO A 335 -1.96 -16.42 6.81
C PRO A 335 -0.80 -17.33 6.37
N GLY A 336 -0.93 -18.02 5.22
CA GLY A 336 0.13 -18.79 4.58
C GLY A 336 1.36 -17.96 4.23
N ASP A 337 1.19 -16.69 3.94
CA ASP A 337 2.23 -15.77 3.49
C ASP A 337 2.91 -14.97 4.62
N ILE A 338 2.56 -15.24 5.89
CA ILE A 338 3.20 -14.61 7.05
C ILE A 338 4.34 -15.48 7.59
N ASP A 339 5.40 -14.84 8.10
CA ASP A 339 6.47 -15.54 8.82
C ASP A 339 5.93 -16.27 10.08
N TYR A 340 6.25 -17.54 10.22
CA TYR A 340 5.75 -18.36 11.33
C TYR A 340 6.25 -17.89 12.71
N LYS A 341 7.43 -17.26 12.78
CA LYS A 341 7.99 -16.71 14.01
C LYS A 341 7.17 -15.52 14.49
N ALA A 342 6.68 -14.72 13.56
CA ALA A 342 5.80 -13.59 13.86
C ALA A 342 4.45 -14.10 14.39
N ILE A 343 3.78 -15.02 13.67
CA ILE A 343 2.52 -15.64 14.14
C ILE A 343 2.69 -16.26 15.53
N GLY A 344 3.87 -16.80 15.84
CA GLY A 344 4.22 -17.38 17.11
C GLY A 344 4.08 -16.46 18.33
N GLN A 345 4.08 -15.13 18.13
CA GLN A 345 3.94 -14.15 19.21
C GLN A 345 2.48 -13.90 19.64
N PHE A 346 1.52 -14.30 18.82
CA PHE A 346 0.09 -14.09 19.06
C PHE A 346 -0.53 -15.26 19.82
N SER A 347 -1.36 -14.98 20.83
CA SER A 347 -2.06 -16.00 21.62
C SER A 347 -3.57 -16.03 21.36
N THR A 348 -4.14 -14.93 20.88
CA THR A 348 -5.58 -14.84 20.58
C THR A 348 -5.79 -14.76 19.09
N PHE A 349 -6.67 -15.63 18.58
CA PHE A 349 -7.00 -15.72 17.16
C PHE A 349 -8.50 -15.66 16.94
N THR A 350 -8.92 -14.89 15.97
CA THR A 350 -10.26 -14.92 15.39
C THR A 350 -10.14 -15.39 13.95
N LEU A 351 -10.61 -16.60 13.67
CA LEU A 351 -10.44 -17.28 12.39
C LEU A 351 -11.77 -17.36 11.64
N GLY A 352 -11.89 -16.63 10.55
CA GLY A 352 -12.97 -16.75 9.57
C GLY A 352 -12.71 -17.88 8.58
N THR A 353 -13.48 -17.94 7.51
CA THR A 353 -13.33 -18.94 6.44
C THR A 353 -11.91 -18.91 5.87
N LEU A 354 -11.26 -20.07 5.83
CA LEU A 354 -9.99 -20.29 5.11
C LEU A 354 -10.19 -21.42 4.10
N ASN A 355 -9.85 -21.16 2.83
CA ASN A 355 -10.14 -22.07 1.72
C ASN A 355 -8.91 -22.80 1.19
N THR A 356 -7.70 -22.25 1.36
CA THR A 356 -6.48 -22.87 0.84
C THR A 356 -5.88 -23.85 1.85
N LYS A 357 -5.33 -24.95 1.34
CA LYS A 357 -4.61 -25.92 2.19
C LYS A 357 -3.39 -25.29 2.87
N GLN A 358 -2.71 -24.37 2.17
CA GLN A 358 -1.53 -23.67 2.68
C GLN A 358 -1.88 -22.83 3.92
N ASP A 359 -2.95 -22.04 3.84
CA ASP A 359 -3.40 -21.18 4.94
C ASP A 359 -3.80 -22.02 6.16
N ILE A 360 -4.59 -23.08 5.92
CA ILE A 360 -5.04 -23.98 6.98
C ILE A 360 -3.85 -24.68 7.66
N GLU A 361 -2.89 -25.21 6.92
CA GLU A 361 -1.70 -25.86 7.48
C GLU A 361 -0.81 -24.88 8.26
N LYS A 362 -0.68 -23.64 7.78
CA LYS A 362 0.09 -22.61 8.49
C LYS A 362 -0.53 -22.28 9.85
N VAL A 363 -1.86 -22.04 9.85
CA VAL A 363 -2.62 -21.77 11.08
C VAL A 363 -2.60 -22.98 12.00
N LYS A 364 -2.81 -24.20 11.47
CA LYS A 364 -2.77 -25.47 12.20
C LYS A 364 -1.50 -25.62 13.01
N LYS A 365 -0.33 -25.43 12.41
CA LYS A 365 0.98 -25.51 13.10
C LYS A 365 1.06 -24.61 14.32
N ARG A 366 0.48 -23.43 14.27
CA ARG A 366 0.42 -22.53 15.43
C ARG A 366 -0.58 -23.03 16.46
N LEU A 367 -1.76 -23.46 16.03
CA LEU A 367 -2.85 -23.88 16.90
C LEU A 367 -2.54 -25.21 17.63
N GLU A 368 -1.71 -26.08 17.05
CA GLU A 368 -1.20 -27.28 17.71
C GLU A 368 -0.54 -26.98 19.07
N SER A 369 0.04 -25.80 19.23
CA SER A 369 0.67 -25.38 20.48
C SER A 369 -0.29 -24.73 21.48
N ILE A 370 -1.43 -24.20 21.04
CA ILE A 370 -2.35 -23.42 21.89
C ILE A 370 -3.72 -24.07 22.09
N ALA A 371 -4.16 -24.89 21.14
CA ALA A 371 -5.43 -25.63 21.21
C ALA A 371 -5.28 -27.08 20.69
N PRO A 372 -4.34 -27.89 21.22
CA PRO A 372 -4.00 -29.20 20.64
C PRO A 372 -5.17 -30.19 20.62
N LYS A 373 -6.08 -30.09 21.56
CA LYS A 373 -7.23 -31.03 21.68
C LYS A 373 -8.34 -30.74 20.66
N GLU A 374 -8.34 -29.57 20.08
CA GLU A 374 -9.43 -29.10 19.21
C GLU A 374 -8.97 -28.85 17.75
N ILE A 375 -7.75 -29.25 17.44
CA ILE A 375 -7.14 -28.98 16.13
C ILE A 375 -7.94 -29.57 14.98
N ASP A 376 -8.40 -30.79 15.10
CA ASP A 376 -9.21 -31.48 14.09
C ASP A 376 -10.56 -30.77 13.89
N TYR A 377 -11.20 -30.35 14.99
CA TYR A 377 -12.43 -29.58 14.94
C TYR A 377 -12.22 -28.27 14.20
N ILE A 378 -11.17 -27.51 14.54
CA ILE A 378 -10.84 -26.22 13.91
C ILE A 378 -10.62 -26.41 12.41
N VAL A 379 -9.71 -27.29 12.01
CA VAL A 379 -9.32 -27.52 10.62
C VAL A 379 -10.52 -27.93 9.76
N ASN A 380 -11.40 -28.81 10.28
CA ASN A 380 -12.59 -29.24 9.56
C ASN A 380 -13.67 -28.13 9.48
N LYS A 381 -13.72 -27.22 10.44
CA LYS A 381 -14.73 -26.19 10.52
C LYS A 381 -14.41 -24.96 9.66
N LEU A 382 -13.11 -24.60 9.53
CA LEU A 382 -12.67 -23.39 8.83
C LEU A 382 -13.23 -23.23 7.41
N PRO A 383 -13.20 -24.26 6.53
CA PRO A 383 -13.74 -24.10 5.17
C PRO A 383 -15.27 -23.96 5.11
N ALA A 384 -15.97 -24.35 6.18
CA ALA A 384 -17.43 -24.38 6.25
C ALA A 384 -18.04 -23.15 6.98
N LEU A 385 -17.22 -22.23 7.44
CA LEU A 385 -17.70 -21.03 8.11
C LEU A 385 -18.42 -20.11 7.10
N LYS A 386 -19.52 -19.51 7.54
CA LYS A 386 -20.23 -18.48 6.77
C LYS A 386 -19.66 -17.10 7.07
N PRO A 387 -19.79 -16.13 6.17
CA PRO A 387 -19.41 -14.74 6.45
C PRO A 387 -19.96 -14.24 7.78
N GLY A 388 -19.14 -13.54 8.56
CA GLY A 388 -19.48 -13.04 9.89
C GLY A 388 -19.38 -14.10 11.02
N ASN A 389 -19.19 -15.38 10.69
CA ASN A 389 -18.94 -16.43 11.68
C ASN A 389 -17.44 -16.75 11.77
N PHE A 390 -16.95 -16.80 12.99
CA PHE A 390 -15.52 -17.01 13.28
C PHE A 390 -15.34 -18.09 14.36
N LEU A 391 -14.15 -18.65 14.40
CA LEU A 391 -13.66 -19.41 15.56
C LEU A 391 -12.79 -18.49 16.40
N LEU A 392 -13.18 -18.23 17.62
CA LEU A 392 -12.39 -17.49 18.60
C LEU A 392 -11.57 -18.46 19.44
N ILE A 393 -10.26 -18.36 19.37
CA ILE A 393 -9.27 -19.15 20.11
C ILE A 393 -8.51 -18.21 21.02
N SER A 394 -8.69 -18.32 22.31
CA SER A 394 -8.01 -17.53 23.33
C SER A 394 -7.82 -18.38 24.60
N PRO A 395 -6.71 -19.13 24.72
CA PRO A 395 -6.49 -20.03 25.85
C PRO A 395 -6.42 -19.33 27.22
N ASP A 396 -6.12 -18.03 27.22
CA ASP A 396 -6.09 -17.24 28.45
C ASP A 396 -7.50 -16.83 28.91
N GLU A 397 -8.52 -16.98 28.06
CA GLU A 397 -9.90 -16.56 28.34
C GLU A 397 -10.88 -17.75 28.35
N TYR A 398 -10.67 -18.71 27.45
CA TYR A 398 -11.59 -19.85 27.23
C TYR A 398 -10.84 -21.17 27.17
N ASP A 399 -11.32 -22.15 27.91
CA ASP A 399 -10.80 -23.54 27.89
C ASP A 399 -11.02 -24.25 26.54
N LYS A 400 -11.98 -23.77 25.74
CA LYS A 400 -12.37 -24.35 24.45
C LYS A 400 -12.53 -23.28 23.39
N VAL A 401 -12.36 -23.68 22.14
CA VAL A 401 -12.66 -22.83 20.96
C VAL A 401 -14.13 -22.42 20.99
N GLN A 402 -14.36 -21.12 20.83
CA GLN A 402 -15.70 -20.56 20.79
C GLN A 402 -16.12 -20.32 19.34
N THR A 403 -17.39 -20.60 19.03
CA THR A 403 -17.99 -20.13 17.78
C THR A 403 -18.54 -18.73 18.01
N LEU A 404 -18.00 -17.76 17.28
CA LEU A 404 -18.34 -16.34 17.40
C LEU A 404 -19.10 -15.88 16.16
N ASN A 405 -20.29 -15.34 16.35
CA ASN A 405 -20.98 -14.52 15.36
C ASN A 405 -20.65 -13.05 15.69
N VAL A 406 -19.81 -12.42 14.86
CA VAL A 406 -19.34 -11.05 15.10
C VAL A 406 -20.50 -10.09 14.96
N ARG A 407 -20.64 -9.12 15.90
CA ARG A 407 -21.62 -8.05 15.80
C ARG A 407 -21.35 -7.14 14.60
N TRP A 408 -22.36 -6.46 14.14
CA TRP A 408 -22.16 -5.41 13.15
C TRP A 408 -21.48 -4.18 13.78
N LEU A 409 -20.90 -3.33 12.93
CA LEU A 409 -20.19 -2.11 13.32
C LEU A 409 -21.16 -1.03 13.85
N VAL A 410 -20.66 -0.16 14.71
CA VAL A 410 -21.30 1.13 15.04
C VAL A 410 -20.84 2.23 14.08
N THR A 411 -19.80 1.95 13.32
CA THR A 411 -19.25 2.78 12.23
C THR A 411 -19.64 2.22 10.87
N GLN A 412 -19.34 2.93 9.79
CA GLN A 412 -19.66 2.45 8.44
C GLN A 412 -18.64 1.40 7.94
N HIS A 413 -19.09 0.54 7.03
CA HIS A 413 -18.23 -0.40 6.32
C HIS A 413 -18.17 -0.05 4.83
N VAL A 414 -17.34 0.93 4.50
CA VAL A 414 -17.11 1.43 3.14
C VAL A 414 -15.61 1.64 2.94
N VAL A 415 -15.15 1.58 1.70
CA VAL A 415 -13.77 1.95 1.34
C VAL A 415 -13.72 3.46 1.13
N ILE A 416 -12.79 4.12 1.80
CA ILE A 416 -12.60 5.57 1.71
C ILE A 416 -11.48 5.86 0.72
N SER A 417 -11.79 6.63 -0.32
CA SER A 417 -10.80 7.14 -1.26
C SER A 417 -10.09 8.37 -0.70
N GLU A 418 -8.89 8.68 -1.21
CA GLU A 418 -8.13 9.85 -0.77
C GLU A 418 -8.92 11.17 -0.87
N HIS A 419 -9.76 11.32 -1.91
CA HIS A 419 -10.57 12.53 -2.08
C HIS A 419 -11.64 12.72 -0.99
N GLN A 420 -12.12 11.64 -0.40
CA GLN A 420 -13.15 11.71 0.66
C GLN A 420 -12.54 12.02 2.04
N ILE A 421 -11.23 11.87 2.21
CA ILE A 421 -10.58 12.09 3.51
C ILE A 421 -10.71 13.55 3.96
N SER A 422 -10.65 14.50 3.03
CA SER A 422 -10.75 15.92 3.36
C SER A 422 -12.06 16.27 4.09
N ASP A 423 -13.14 15.53 3.84
CA ASP A 423 -14.45 15.73 4.45
C ASP A 423 -14.56 15.04 5.83
N LEU A 424 -13.63 14.17 6.16
CA LEU A 424 -13.63 13.38 7.40
C LEU A 424 -12.77 13.99 8.52
N VAL A 425 -11.95 14.98 8.21
CA VAL A 425 -11.08 15.64 9.18
C VAL A 425 -11.51 17.10 9.34
N SER A 426 -11.88 17.50 10.56
CA SER A 426 -12.34 18.86 10.83
C SER A 426 -11.21 19.89 10.65
N ASP A 427 -11.58 21.08 10.22
CA ASP A 427 -10.63 22.19 10.09
C ASP A 427 -10.03 22.61 11.44
N GLU A 428 -10.78 22.45 12.54
CA GLU A 428 -10.30 22.71 13.89
C GLU A 428 -9.13 21.80 14.24
N LEU A 429 -9.25 20.50 13.94
CA LEU A 429 -8.21 19.52 14.22
C LEU A 429 -6.99 19.71 13.30
N LYS A 430 -7.22 20.04 12.01
CA LYS A 430 -6.14 20.40 11.10
C LYS A 430 -5.38 21.62 11.60
N ASN A 431 -6.10 22.68 11.99
CA ASN A 431 -5.50 23.91 12.49
C ASN A 431 -4.76 23.70 13.82
N HIS A 432 -5.24 22.83 14.71
CA HIS A 432 -4.54 22.50 15.94
C HIS A 432 -3.14 21.97 15.64
N TYR A 433 -3.00 21.03 14.71
CA TYR A 433 -1.70 20.43 14.40
C TYR A 433 -0.84 21.24 13.42
N LEU A 434 -1.41 22.11 12.60
CA LEU A 434 -0.64 22.88 11.60
C LEU A 434 -0.26 24.29 12.06
N ASN A 435 -0.98 24.88 13.04
CA ASN A 435 -0.74 26.26 13.52
C ASN A 435 0.01 26.34 14.85
N GLU A 436 0.41 25.24 15.46
CA GLU A 436 1.30 25.29 16.61
C GLU A 436 2.69 25.79 16.19
N GLU A 437 3.10 26.95 16.71
CA GLU A 437 4.41 27.60 16.45
C GLU A 437 5.63 26.71 16.80
N SER A 438 5.42 25.58 17.45
CA SER A 438 6.46 24.60 17.81
C SER A 438 7.00 23.77 16.64
N TYR A 439 6.40 23.84 15.45
CA TYR A 439 6.83 23.10 14.25
C TYR A 439 7.52 24.01 13.21
N SER A 440 7.84 25.25 13.56
CA SER A 440 8.57 26.18 12.71
C SER A 440 10.08 25.93 12.74
N VAL A 441 10.52 24.88 12.06
CA VAL A 441 11.87 24.83 11.51
C VAL A 441 11.71 24.64 9.99
N ASN A 442 11.90 25.74 9.25
CA ASN A 442 12.07 25.81 7.79
C ASN A 442 10.85 25.59 6.87
N ASN A 443 9.70 26.23 7.13
CA ASN A 443 8.56 26.13 6.21
C ASN A 443 8.03 27.48 5.66
N GLU A 444 8.76 28.60 5.76
CA GLU A 444 8.26 29.86 5.18
C GLU A 444 8.20 29.88 3.63
N ASP A 445 8.93 29.00 2.95
CA ASP A 445 8.97 29.00 1.48
C ASP A 445 8.09 27.95 0.78
N SER A 446 7.54 26.96 1.49
CA SER A 446 6.85 25.83 0.82
C SER A 446 5.34 25.82 0.94
N VAL A 447 4.74 26.32 2.02
CA VAL A 447 3.28 26.28 2.23
C VAL A 447 2.60 27.43 1.49
N ASP A 448 3.22 28.61 1.45
CA ASP A 448 2.69 29.79 0.73
C ASP A 448 2.69 29.66 -0.81
N ASN A 449 3.54 28.80 -1.37
CA ASN A 449 3.56 28.53 -2.81
C ASN A 449 2.58 27.46 -3.28
N ILE A 450 2.09 26.59 -2.37
CA ILE A 450 1.09 25.57 -2.72
C ILE A 450 -0.34 26.12 -2.62
N MET A 451 -0.58 27.11 -1.74
CA MET A 451 -1.90 27.75 -1.61
C MET A 451 -2.15 28.94 -2.56
N LYS A 452 -1.15 29.40 -3.31
CA LYS A 452 -1.28 30.55 -4.24
C LYS A 452 -1.54 30.20 -5.70
N THR A 453 -1.82 28.98 -6.04
CA THR A 453 -2.25 28.59 -7.41
C THR A 453 -3.73 28.25 -7.48
N GLU A 454 -4.60 29.13 -7.00
CA GLU A 454 -5.98 29.18 -7.49
C GLU A 454 -6.07 30.13 -8.67
N PRO A 455 -6.77 29.78 -9.76
CA PRO A 455 -6.90 30.66 -10.91
C PRO A 455 -7.80 31.85 -10.58
N SER A 456 -7.28 33.05 -10.76
CA SER A 456 -7.99 34.31 -10.65
C SER A 456 -9.28 34.32 -11.46
N LYS A 457 -10.38 34.57 -10.77
CA LYS A 457 -11.63 34.99 -11.39
C LYS A 457 -11.43 36.37 -12.02
N ASN A 458 -11.66 36.47 -13.31
CA ASN A 458 -11.99 37.72 -13.97
C ASN A 458 -13.37 37.63 -14.58
N ASP A 459 -14.16 38.58 -14.13
CA ASP A 459 -15.42 39.12 -14.56
C ASP A 459 -15.87 38.85 -16.00
N ILE A 460 -17.10 38.34 -16.13
CA ILE A 460 -17.99 38.75 -17.22
C ILE A 460 -19.44 38.82 -16.70
N HIS A 461 -20.04 39.96 -16.99
CA HIS A 461 -21.37 40.45 -16.70
C HIS A 461 -22.54 39.53 -17.10
N ASP A 462 -23.64 39.73 -16.33
CA ASP A 462 -25.05 39.45 -16.56
C ASP A 462 -25.54 39.42 -18.01
N GLN A 463 -26.42 38.45 -18.30
CA GLN A 463 -27.75 38.74 -18.88
C GLN A 463 -28.65 37.48 -18.88
N GLU A 464 -29.77 37.65 -18.15
CA GLU A 464 -31.14 37.21 -18.36
C GLU A 464 -31.54 35.82 -18.86
N LYS A 465 -32.36 35.16 -18.01
CA LYS A 465 -33.32 34.10 -18.33
C LYS A 465 -34.43 34.59 -19.28
N PRO A 466 -35.14 33.70 -20.03
CA PRO A 466 -36.38 33.16 -19.45
C PRO A 466 -36.70 31.68 -19.82
N ASP A 467 -37.47 31.10 -18.87
CA ASP A 467 -38.55 30.07 -18.90
C ASP A 467 -38.85 29.27 -20.18
N ASP A 468 -39.00 27.98 -20.13
CA ASP A 468 -40.16 27.15 -19.78
C ASP A 468 -40.04 25.69 -20.24
N LYS A 469 -40.43 24.78 -19.33
CA LYS A 469 -41.08 23.47 -19.51
C LYS A 469 -40.77 22.54 -20.68
N ASN A 470 -40.23 21.34 -20.43
CA ASN A 470 -41.05 20.11 -20.43
C ASN A 470 -40.23 18.88 -20.04
N THR A 471 -40.87 18.10 -19.19
CA THR A 471 -40.51 16.74 -18.77
C THR A 471 -40.57 15.78 -19.91
N SER A 472 -39.52 14.95 -20.05
CA SER A 472 -39.66 13.55 -20.48
C SER A 472 -38.41 12.77 -20.11
N ASP A 473 -38.64 11.66 -19.42
CA ASP A 473 -37.65 10.65 -19.06
C ASP A 473 -36.89 10.15 -20.33
N ALA A 474 -35.58 10.39 -20.35
CA ALA A 474 -34.70 9.71 -21.26
C ALA A 474 -33.42 9.36 -20.49
N GLU A 475 -33.14 8.08 -20.42
CA GLU A 475 -31.86 7.56 -19.94
C GLU A 475 -30.71 8.27 -20.71
N PRO A 476 -29.64 8.66 -20.03
CA PRO A 476 -28.49 9.26 -20.73
C PRO A 476 -27.72 8.15 -21.44
N THR A 477 -28.01 7.97 -22.71
CA THR A 477 -27.04 7.34 -23.61
C THR A 477 -25.89 8.32 -23.80
N LEU A 478 -24.78 8.04 -23.17
CA LEU A 478 -23.53 8.75 -23.42
C LEU A 478 -23.12 8.52 -24.86
N ASP A 479 -23.00 9.62 -25.61
CA ASP A 479 -22.57 9.64 -26.99
C ASP A 479 -21.14 9.10 -27.11
N ILE A 480 -21.06 7.87 -27.59
CA ILE A 480 -19.83 7.11 -27.75
C ILE A 480 -19.06 7.55 -29.01
N ASP A 481 -19.70 8.30 -29.87
CA ASP A 481 -19.10 8.81 -31.13
C ASP A 481 -18.05 9.90 -30.89
N ASP A 482 -18.19 10.71 -29.84
CA ASP A 482 -17.21 11.78 -29.51
C ASP A 482 -15.82 11.24 -29.13
N HIS A 483 -15.75 10.04 -28.48
CA HIS A 483 -14.46 9.47 -28.11
C HIS A 483 -13.76 8.75 -29.29
N ALA A 484 -14.53 8.20 -30.21
CA ALA A 484 -13.98 7.62 -31.43
C ALA A 484 -13.47 8.71 -32.39
N GLU A 485 -14.18 9.84 -32.49
CA GLU A 485 -13.74 11.02 -33.23
C GLU A 485 -12.52 11.69 -32.58
N LYS A 486 -12.38 11.67 -31.26
CA LYS A 486 -11.22 12.20 -30.55
C LYS A 486 -9.97 11.36 -30.83
N LEU A 487 -10.07 10.04 -30.84
CA LEU A 487 -8.98 9.15 -31.25
C LEU A 487 -8.63 9.32 -32.73
N GLU A 488 -9.63 9.46 -33.60
CA GLU A 488 -9.39 9.74 -35.02
C GLU A 488 -8.81 11.15 -35.25
N SER A 489 -9.14 12.15 -34.41
CA SER A 489 -8.55 13.48 -34.46
C SER A 489 -7.11 13.48 -33.97
N GLU A 490 -6.81 12.77 -32.90
CA GLU A 490 -5.45 12.59 -32.40
C GLU A 490 -4.58 11.79 -33.41
N GLU A 491 -5.13 10.78 -34.06
CA GLU A 491 -4.46 10.07 -35.18
C GLU A 491 -4.23 10.98 -36.39
N LYS A 492 -5.18 11.87 -36.74
CA LYS A 492 -5.01 12.82 -37.84
C LYS A 492 -3.97 13.89 -37.53
N GLU A 493 -3.90 14.34 -36.28
CA GLU A 493 -2.85 15.25 -35.82
C GLU A 493 -1.48 14.57 -35.80
N MET A 494 -1.41 13.30 -35.40
CA MET A 494 -0.17 12.51 -35.51
C MET A 494 0.31 12.33 -36.96
N ARG A 495 -0.63 12.18 -37.93
CA ARG A 495 -0.29 12.04 -39.35
C ARG A 495 0.23 13.34 -39.98
N ASN A 496 -0.17 14.49 -39.48
CA ASN A 496 0.16 15.80 -40.08
C ASN A 496 1.43 16.45 -39.51
N GLY A 497 2.13 15.82 -38.57
CA GLY A 497 3.43 16.31 -38.05
C GLY A 497 3.40 17.71 -37.45
N LYS A 498 2.21 18.27 -37.12
CA LYS A 498 2.09 19.55 -36.44
C LYS A 498 2.13 19.31 -34.93
N SER A 499 3.25 19.64 -34.32
CA SER A 499 3.44 19.63 -32.89
C SER A 499 2.47 20.58 -32.22
N SER A 500 1.46 20.06 -31.50
CA SER A 500 0.79 20.82 -30.45
C SER A 500 1.59 20.59 -29.16
N SER A 501 2.20 21.64 -28.66
CA SER A 501 2.92 21.67 -27.38
C SER A 501 1.92 21.29 -26.26
N GLY A 502 2.10 20.11 -25.65
CA GLY A 502 1.39 19.74 -24.44
C GLY A 502 0.70 18.37 -24.36
N THR A 503 0.74 17.53 -25.40
CA THR A 503 0.14 16.18 -25.32
C THR A 503 1.10 15.22 -24.61
N SER A 504 0.72 14.75 -23.40
CA SER A 504 1.48 13.72 -22.69
C SER A 504 1.15 12.34 -23.25
N ILE A 505 2.15 11.46 -23.29
CA ILE A 505 2.03 10.06 -23.72
C ILE A 505 2.36 9.17 -22.53
N SER A 506 1.55 8.15 -22.31
CA SER A 506 1.75 7.16 -21.28
C SER A 506 2.74 6.10 -21.75
N VAL A 507 3.76 5.82 -20.95
CA VAL A 507 4.84 4.88 -21.24
C VAL A 507 4.98 3.92 -20.05
N VAL A 508 5.06 2.62 -20.30
CA VAL A 508 5.40 1.64 -19.28
C VAL A 508 6.90 1.75 -18.95
N ARG A 509 7.22 1.80 -17.66
CA ARG A 509 8.60 1.92 -17.20
C ARG A 509 9.40 0.65 -17.51
N SER A 510 10.58 0.82 -18.13
CA SER A 510 11.53 -0.26 -18.37
C SER A 510 12.30 -0.61 -17.10
N ASN A 511 12.41 -1.90 -16.80
CA ASN A 511 13.23 -2.44 -15.72
C ASN A 511 14.49 -3.16 -16.24
N ILE A 512 14.57 -3.43 -17.57
CA ILE A 512 15.70 -4.13 -18.21
C ILE A 512 16.47 -3.12 -19.06
N TYR A 513 17.72 -2.92 -18.70
CA TYR A 513 18.63 -2.02 -19.40
C TYR A 513 19.56 -2.80 -20.35
N GLU A 514 20.20 -2.12 -21.29
CA GLU A 514 21.10 -2.71 -22.28
C GLU A 514 22.14 -3.65 -21.69
N ARG A 515 22.71 -3.32 -20.55
CA ARG A 515 23.68 -4.17 -19.81
C ARG A 515 23.09 -5.52 -19.35
N ASP A 516 21.77 -5.57 -19.12
CA ASP A 516 21.09 -6.75 -18.56
C ASP A 516 20.59 -7.68 -19.67
N VAL A 517 20.45 -7.18 -20.92
CA VAL A 517 19.93 -7.93 -22.08
C VAL A 517 20.77 -9.16 -22.35
N ASN A 518 22.11 -9.04 -22.31
CA ASN A 518 23.02 -10.16 -22.53
C ASN A 518 22.81 -11.32 -21.54
N ASP A 519 22.49 -11.02 -20.28
CA ASP A 519 22.22 -12.04 -19.27
C ASP A 519 20.84 -12.67 -19.42
N LYS A 520 19.85 -11.85 -19.76
CA LYS A 520 18.47 -12.34 -19.99
C LYS A 520 18.40 -13.24 -21.23
N ILE A 521 19.07 -12.86 -22.31
CA ILE A 521 19.06 -13.59 -23.59
C ILE A 521 19.69 -14.99 -23.48
N LYS A 522 20.62 -15.21 -22.54
CA LYS A 522 21.31 -16.51 -22.35
C LYS A 522 20.35 -17.69 -22.17
N ARG A 523 19.16 -17.45 -21.65
CA ARG A 523 18.11 -18.48 -21.45
C ARG A 523 17.54 -18.99 -22.79
N TYR A 524 17.52 -18.14 -23.79
CA TYR A 524 16.88 -18.36 -25.08
C TYR A 524 17.86 -18.83 -26.18
N LEU A 525 19.17 -18.86 -25.89
CA LEU A 525 20.19 -19.35 -26.81
C LEU A 525 20.08 -20.87 -26.95
N GLU A 526 20.05 -21.37 -28.19
CA GLU A 526 20.03 -22.81 -28.47
C GLU A 526 21.33 -23.54 -28.05
N GLY A 527 21.18 -24.77 -27.59
CA GLY A 527 22.29 -25.68 -27.18
C GLY A 527 22.30 -26.00 -25.69
N THR A 528 22.46 -27.27 -25.32
CA THR A 528 22.38 -27.76 -23.94
C THR A 528 23.68 -27.53 -23.15
N PHE A 529 24.84 -27.92 -23.70
CA PHE A 529 26.16 -27.76 -23.03
C PHE A 529 26.98 -26.64 -23.62
N PHE A 530 26.92 -26.44 -24.95
CA PHE A 530 27.61 -25.36 -25.64
C PHE A 530 26.55 -24.59 -26.43
N LYS A 531 26.33 -23.32 -26.04
CA LYS A 531 25.41 -22.46 -26.75
C LYS A 531 25.86 -22.27 -28.21
N SER A 532 25.07 -22.73 -29.15
CA SER A 532 25.34 -22.61 -30.58
C SER A 532 25.06 -21.23 -31.14
N GLU A 533 24.35 -20.41 -30.39
CA GLU A 533 23.96 -19.06 -30.77
C GLU A 533 24.68 -18.00 -29.93
N THR A 534 24.72 -16.77 -30.46
CA THR A 534 25.18 -15.56 -29.78
C THR A 534 24.26 -14.42 -30.12
N LEU A 535 24.12 -13.46 -29.19
CA LEU A 535 23.51 -12.18 -29.47
C LEU A 535 24.39 -11.40 -30.44
N GLU A 536 23.85 -11.04 -31.60
CA GLU A 536 24.52 -10.23 -32.62
C GLU A 536 24.22 -8.74 -32.44
N ALA A 537 22.95 -8.41 -32.21
CA ALA A 537 22.50 -7.05 -31.99
C ALA A 537 21.30 -7.03 -31.05
N SER A 538 21.14 -5.94 -30.32
CA SER A 538 19.92 -5.61 -29.55
C SER A 538 19.57 -4.15 -29.76
N SER A 539 18.28 -3.87 -29.92
CA SER A 539 17.74 -2.52 -30.01
C SER A 539 16.58 -2.33 -29.04
N PHE A 540 16.56 -1.20 -28.37
CA PHE A 540 15.47 -0.81 -27.50
C PHE A 540 14.41 -0.09 -28.32
N THR A 541 13.15 -0.48 -28.20
CA THR A 541 12.02 0.19 -28.85
C THR A 541 10.75 0.03 -28.02
N TYR A 542 9.62 0.48 -28.54
CA TYR A 542 8.33 0.39 -27.87
C TYR A 542 7.31 -0.35 -28.72
N LEU A 543 6.54 -1.23 -28.08
CA LEU A 543 5.34 -1.82 -28.63
C LEU A 543 4.16 -0.90 -28.32
N PRO A 544 3.45 -0.36 -29.33
CA PRO A 544 2.28 0.47 -29.07
C PRO A 544 1.09 -0.39 -28.66
N LEU A 545 0.49 -0.05 -27.53
CA LEU A 545 -0.71 -0.69 -26.99
C LEU A 545 -1.85 0.34 -26.88
N ILE A 546 -3.07 -0.13 -26.95
CA ILE A 546 -4.26 0.66 -26.60
C ILE A 546 -4.77 0.15 -25.26
N MET A 547 -4.67 0.97 -24.23
CA MET A 547 -5.35 0.73 -22.97
C MET A 547 -6.82 1.10 -23.11
N VAL A 548 -7.71 0.21 -22.73
CA VAL A 548 -9.16 0.40 -22.78
C VAL A 548 -9.71 0.22 -21.36
N GLU A 549 -10.34 1.26 -20.83
CA GLU A 549 -11.04 1.20 -19.56
C GLU A 549 -12.45 0.64 -19.76
N LEU A 550 -12.73 -0.49 -19.14
CA LEU A 550 -14.01 -1.16 -19.15
C LEU A 550 -14.74 -0.95 -17.83
N VAL A 551 -16.05 -0.90 -17.87
CA VAL A 551 -16.89 -0.84 -16.67
C VAL A 551 -17.80 -2.05 -16.65
N PHE A 552 -17.57 -2.93 -15.67
CA PHE A 552 -18.44 -4.05 -15.36
C PHE A 552 -19.54 -3.61 -14.40
N LEU A 553 -20.76 -4.09 -14.66
CA LEU A 553 -21.89 -3.82 -13.77
C LEU A 553 -22.16 -5.06 -12.93
N ASP A 554 -21.81 -5.01 -11.65
CA ASP A 554 -22.17 -6.05 -10.68
C ASP A 554 -23.53 -5.72 -10.08
N VAL A 555 -24.52 -6.59 -10.34
CA VAL A 555 -25.90 -6.41 -9.90
C VAL A 555 -26.21 -7.38 -8.76
N LYS A 556 -26.27 -6.89 -7.53
CA LYS A 556 -26.62 -7.68 -6.34
C LYS A 556 -28.02 -7.37 -5.83
N GLY A 557 -28.72 -8.41 -5.39
CA GLY A 557 -30.02 -8.34 -4.74
C GLY A 557 -31.18 -8.86 -5.57
N VAL A 558 -32.09 -9.62 -4.92
CA VAL A 558 -33.25 -10.25 -5.56
C VAL A 558 -34.46 -9.29 -5.59
N PHE A 559 -34.62 -8.44 -4.57
CA PHE A 559 -35.75 -7.51 -4.43
C PHE A 559 -35.37 -6.04 -4.58
N LYS A 560 -34.14 -5.65 -4.18
CA LYS A 560 -33.62 -4.31 -4.41
C LYS A 560 -32.27 -4.48 -5.12
N LYS A 561 -32.24 -4.21 -6.42
CA LYS A 561 -31.04 -4.33 -7.23
C LYS A 561 -30.09 -3.18 -6.91
N THR A 562 -28.94 -3.48 -6.33
CA THR A 562 -27.84 -2.54 -6.22
C THR A 562 -26.90 -2.80 -7.38
N VAL A 563 -26.60 -1.78 -8.16
CA VAL A 563 -25.68 -1.85 -9.30
C VAL A 563 -24.37 -1.19 -8.85
N THR A 564 -23.28 -1.96 -8.88
CA THR A 564 -21.93 -1.45 -8.59
C THR A 564 -21.12 -1.47 -9.86
N GLU A 565 -20.51 -0.35 -10.21
CA GLU A 565 -19.58 -0.23 -11.33
C GLU A 565 -18.20 -0.69 -10.87
N ILE A 566 -17.61 -1.64 -11.59
CA ILE A 566 -16.26 -2.13 -11.37
C ILE A 566 -15.43 -1.74 -12.60
N PRO A 567 -14.53 -0.74 -12.48
CA PRO A 567 -13.65 -0.40 -13.59
C PRO A 567 -12.52 -1.44 -13.69
N GLU A 568 -12.24 -1.89 -14.92
CA GLU A 568 -11.10 -2.73 -15.27
C GLU A 568 -10.42 -2.20 -16.52
N LYS A 569 -9.12 -2.46 -16.67
CA LYS A 569 -8.36 -2.03 -17.83
C LYS A 569 -7.93 -3.23 -18.66
N LEU A 570 -8.05 -3.11 -19.98
CA LEU A 570 -7.48 -4.04 -20.94
C LEU A 570 -6.42 -3.35 -21.77
N TYR A 571 -5.39 -4.09 -22.12
CA TYR A 571 -4.31 -3.64 -22.99
C TYR A 571 -4.37 -4.44 -24.29
N LEU A 572 -4.54 -3.74 -25.39
CA LEU A 572 -4.69 -4.33 -26.72
C LEU A 572 -3.48 -3.96 -27.57
N ASP A 573 -2.91 -4.93 -28.29
CA ASP A 573 -1.95 -4.63 -29.33
C ASP A 573 -2.53 -3.67 -30.36
N TYR A 574 -1.76 -2.64 -30.73
CA TYR A 574 -2.23 -1.58 -31.61
C TYR A 574 -2.54 -2.07 -33.03
N ASP A 575 -1.79 -3.06 -33.52
CA ASP A 575 -1.87 -3.55 -34.89
C ASP A 575 -2.96 -4.63 -35.07
N ASN A 576 -2.97 -5.61 -34.19
CA ASN A 576 -3.83 -6.79 -34.29
C ASN A 576 -5.05 -6.73 -33.37
N MET A 577 -5.03 -5.86 -32.36
CA MET A 577 -6.06 -5.75 -31.32
C MET A 577 -6.21 -7.02 -30.47
N ASP A 578 -5.14 -7.79 -30.34
CA ASP A 578 -5.10 -8.92 -29.43
C ASP A 578 -4.90 -8.43 -27.98
N ILE A 579 -5.53 -9.11 -27.04
CA ILE A 579 -5.46 -8.73 -25.61
C ILE A 579 -4.11 -9.18 -25.06
N MET A 580 -3.37 -8.26 -24.48
CA MET A 580 -2.18 -8.55 -23.71
C MET A 580 -2.55 -8.94 -22.27
N TYR A 581 -2.01 -10.04 -21.78
CA TYR A 581 -2.18 -10.51 -20.41
C TYR A 581 -0.88 -11.10 -19.86
N VAL A 582 -0.82 -11.36 -18.57
CA VAL A 582 0.36 -11.92 -17.90
C VAL A 582 0.07 -13.34 -17.43
N ASP A 583 0.89 -14.31 -17.83
CA ASP A 583 0.92 -15.66 -17.27
C ASP A 583 2.32 -15.97 -16.75
N LYS A 584 2.45 -16.21 -15.43
CA LYS A 584 3.72 -16.56 -14.77
C LYS A 584 4.88 -15.61 -15.11
N LYS A 585 4.63 -14.30 -15.15
CA LYS A 585 5.58 -13.24 -15.53
C LYS A 585 5.98 -13.26 -17.02
N HIS A 586 5.18 -13.83 -17.88
CA HIS A 586 5.32 -13.72 -19.33
C HIS A 586 4.17 -12.92 -19.88
N PHE A 587 4.47 -11.92 -20.71
CA PHE A 587 3.46 -11.21 -21.47
C PHE A 587 3.06 -12.04 -22.68
N MET A 588 1.78 -12.29 -22.79
CA MET A 588 1.17 -13.11 -23.84
C MET A 588 0.09 -12.31 -24.54
N PHE A 589 -0.18 -12.66 -25.80
CA PHE A 589 -1.27 -12.07 -26.56
C PHE A 589 -2.29 -13.14 -26.95
N GLU A 590 -3.56 -12.82 -26.82
CA GLU A 590 -4.67 -13.70 -27.17
C GLU A 590 -5.77 -12.90 -27.89
N SER A 591 -6.35 -13.50 -28.91
CA SER A 591 -7.45 -12.85 -29.62
C SER A 591 -8.61 -12.50 -28.70
N VAL A 592 -9.18 -11.31 -28.88
CA VAL A 592 -10.38 -10.87 -28.15
C VAL A 592 -11.50 -11.92 -28.21
N ILE A 593 -11.59 -12.69 -29.29
CA ILE A 593 -12.65 -13.69 -29.46
C ILE A 593 -12.44 -14.89 -28.55
N ASP A 594 -11.22 -15.32 -28.33
CA ASP A 594 -10.84 -16.54 -27.59
C ASP A 594 -10.53 -16.31 -26.12
N SER A 595 -10.24 -15.08 -25.71
CA SER A 595 -9.86 -14.74 -24.33
C SER A 595 -10.97 -14.98 -23.31
N ASP A 596 -10.59 -15.42 -22.10
CA ASP A 596 -11.47 -15.56 -20.94
C ASP A 596 -11.29 -14.33 -20.02
N PRO A 597 -12.34 -13.52 -19.79
CA PRO A 597 -12.25 -12.32 -18.97
C PRO A 597 -11.83 -12.59 -17.53
N HIS A 598 -12.07 -13.79 -17.00
CA HIS A 598 -11.70 -14.16 -15.64
C HIS A 598 -10.23 -14.59 -15.47
N LYS A 599 -9.47 -14.67 -16.55
CA LYS A 599 -8.05 -15.04 -16.55
C LYS A 599 -7.11 -13.86 -16.79
N ILE A 600 -7.65 -12.67 -17.06
CA ILE A 600 -6.85 -11.47 -17.32
C ILE A 600 -6.34 -10.97 -15.96
N GLU A 601 -5.08 -11.28 -15.65
CA GLU A 601 -4.39 -10.60 -14.56
C GLU A 601 -4.14 -9.15 -14.99
N ASP A 602 -4.46 -8.22 -14.10
CA ASP A 602 -4.30 -6.80 -14.34
C ASP A 602 -2.81 -6.46 -14.56
N ILE A 603 -2.48 -6.00 -15.76
CA ILE A 603 -1.11 -5.57 -16.12
C ILE A 603 -0.62 -4.45 -15.21
N ASP A 604 -1.52 -3.62 -14.69
CA ASP A 604 -1.21 -2.55 -13.74
C ASP A 604 -0.52 -3.07 -12.46
N ASN A 605 -0.72 -4.35 -12.11
CA ASN A 605 -0.02 -4.97 -10.98
C ASN A 605 1.49 -5.18 -11.24
N TYR A 606 1.92 -5.14 -12.50
CA TYR A 606 3.30 -5.44 -12.90
C TYR A 606 3.99 -4.26 -13.58
N CYS A 607 3.24 -3.28 -14.08
CA CYS A 607 3.75 -2.21 -14.90
C CYS A 607 3.49 -0.84 -14.27
N ILE A 608 4.54 -0.06 -14.08
CA ILE A 608 4.43 1.35 -13.72
C ILE A 608 4.31 2.15 -15.00
N VAL A 609 3.25 2.95 -15.12
CA VAL A 609 3.02 3.83 -16.28
C VAL A 609 3.42 5.25 -15.92
N GLU A 610 4.29 5.84 -16.72
CA GLU A 610 4.77 7.21 -16.56
C GLU A 610 4.30 8.07 -17.75
N LYS A 611 4.15 9.40 -17.55
CA LYS A 611 3.73 10.33 -18.62
C LYS A 611 4.90 11.14 -19.09
N PHE A 612 5.11 11.15 -20.40
CA PHE A 612 6.16 11.90 -21.07
C PHE A 612 5.59 12.80 -22.17
N THR A 613 6.32 13.81 -22.56
CA THR A 613 6.05 14.56 -23.81
C THR A 613 6.58 13.79 -25.02
N LYS A 614 6.06 14.05 -26.22
CA LYS A 614 6.53 13.40 -27.45
C LYS A 614 8.02 13.61 -27.73
N GLU A 615 8.58 14.72 -27.25
CA GLU A 615 9.98 15.09 -27.45
C GLU A 615 10.95 14.31 -26.55
N GLU A 616 10.44 13.74 -25.45
CA GLU A 616 11.22 12.94 -24.49
C GLU A 616 11.33 11.46 -24.87
N ILE A 617 10.61 11.02 -25.92
CA ILE A 617 10.51 9.60 -26.30
C ILE A 617 11.08 9.41 -27.71
N ASP A 618 12.09 8.56 -27.83
CA ASP A 618 12.63 8.13 -29.13
C ASP A 618 11.76 7.00 -29.71
N PHE A 619 10.66 7.40 -30.35
CA PHE A 619 9.72 6.51 -31.04
C PHE A 619 9.20 7.13 -32.33
N ASP A 620 9.23 6.36 -33.41
CA ASP A 620 8.65 6.84 -34.68
C ASP A 620 7.13 6.70 -34.71
N PHE A 621 6.42 7.73 -34.27
CA PHE A 621 4.95 7.78 -34.28
C PHE A 621 4.33 7.63 -35.68
N ARG A 622 5.11 7.77 -36.75
CA ARG A 622 4.62 7.55 -38.13
C ARG A 622 4.41 6.07 -38.44
N ALA A 623 5.08 5.18 -37.70
CA ALA A 623 4.88 3.75 -37.81
C ALA A 623 3.47 3.29 -37.37
N LEU A 624 2.76 4.08 -36.58
CA LEU A 624 1.37 3.78 -36.15
C LEU A 624 0.34 3.90 -37.29
N GLY A 625 0.71 4.38 -38.46
CA GLY A 625 -0.19 4.72 -39.57
C GLY A 625 -0.52 3.63 -40.58
N GLY A 626 -0.13 2.37 -40.38
CA GLY A 626 0.00 1.39 -41.46
C GLY A 626 -1.11 0.35 -41.69
N LYS A 627 -1.88 -0.07 -40.67
CA LYS A 627 -2.82 -1.18 -40.80
C LYS A 627 -4.28 -0.77 -40.47
N LYS A 628 -5.21 -1.10 -41.40
CA LYS A 628 -6.65 -0.88 -41.21
C LYS A 628 -7.26 -1.97 -40.34
N VAL A 629 -7.11 -1.90 -39.05
CA VAL A 629 -7.94 -2.71 -38.13
C VAL A 629 -9.31 -2.04 -38.00
N ASN A 630 -10.39 -2.80 -38.14
CA ASN A 630 -11.73 -2.28 -37.95
C ASN A 630 -12.02 -2.08 -36.43
N LYS A 631 -11.56 -0.98 -35.89
CA LYS A 631 -11.68 -0.63 -34.47
C LYS A 631 -13.13 -0.68 -33.97
N LYS A 632 -14.11 -0.29 -34.80
CA LYS A 632 -15.54 -0.39 -34.46
C LYS A 632 -15.97 -1.85 -34.22
N LYS A 633 -15.45 -2.79 -35.02
CA LYS A 633 -15.76 -4.21 -34.86
C LYS A 633 -15.17 -4.79 -33.57
N VAL A 634 -13.95 -4.39 -33.22
CA VAL A 634 -13.29 -4.83 -31.98
C VAL A 634 -14.00 -4.25 -30.76
N LYS A 635 -14.34 -2.96 -30.75
CA LYS A 635 -15.11 -2.33 -29.68
C LYS A 635 -16.45 -3.05 -29.48
N SER A 636 -17.22 -3.26 -30.55
CA SER A 636 -18.50 -3.96 -30.45
C SER A 636 -18.34 -5.44 -30.04
N SER A 637 -17.19 -6.06 -30.32
CA SER A 637 -16.86 -7.40 -29.84
C SER A 637 -16.57 -7.43 -28.34
N LEU A 638 -15.81 -6.45 -27.81
CA LEU A 638 -15.56 -6.27 -26.38
C LEU A 638 -16.86 -6.05 -25.60
N GLU A 639 -17.67 -5.10 -26.05
CA GLU A 639 -18.95 -4.78 -25.41
C GLU A 639 -19.92 -5.96 -25.39
N ARG A 640 -19.99 -6.71 -26.50
CA ARG A 640 -20.85 -7.89 -26.60
C ARG A 640 -20.32 -9.09 -25.85
N LYS A 641 -19.00 -9.34 -25.87
CA LYS A 641 -18.39 -10.50 -25.23
C LYS A 641 -18.39 -10.35 -23.72
N TYR A 642 -17.98 -9.21 -23.22
CA TYR A 642 -17.81 -8.97 -21.78
C TYR A 642 -19.06 -8.34 -21.14
N ARG A 643 -20.07 -7.91 -21.91
CA ARG A 643 -21.25 -7.18 -21.42
C ARG A 643 -20.88 -5.94 -20.59
N VAL A 644 -19.96 -5.16 -21.10
CA VAL A 644 -19.34 -4.00 -20.44
C VAL A 644 -19.53 -2.74 -21.27
N ASN A 645 -19.37 -1.59 -20.65
CA ASN A 645 -19.25 -0.31 -21.33
C ASN A 645 -17.79 0.09 -21.43
N VAL A 646 -17.37 0.56 -22.60
CA VAL A 646 -16.04 1.14 -22.82
C VAL A 646 -16.07 2.62 -22.42
N ARG A 647 -15.38 2.99 -21.33
CA ARG A 647 -15.40 4.35 -20.77
C ARG A 647 -14.30 5.24 -21.38
N ASN A 648 -13.10 4.71 -21.54
CA ASN A 648 -11.94 5.46 -22.02
C ASN A 648 -11.01 4.56 -22.83
N SER A 649 -10.17 5.18 -23.69
CA SER A 649 -9.08 4.49 -24.35
C SER A 649 -7.89 5.44 -24.53
N GLU A 650 -6.68 4.94 -24.28
CA GLU A 650 -5.43 5.71 -24.28
C GLU A 650 -4.33 4.90 -24.99
N LEU A 651 -3.47 5.61 -25.76
CA LEU A 651 -2.25 5.01 -26.31
C LEU A 651 -1.19 4.88 -25.20
N ILE A 652 -0.67 3.67 -25.05
CA ILE A 652 0.44 3.37 -24.13
C ILE A 652 1.60 2.77 -24.92
N LEU A 653 2.81 3.19 -24.62
CA LEU A 653 4.02 2.63 -25.18
C LEU A 653 4.63 1.62 -24.20
N PHE A 654 4.72 0.35 -24.63
CA PHE A 654 5.28 -0.74 -23.84
C PHE A 654 6.73 -1.01 -24.25
N PRO A 655 7.73 -0.92 -23.35
CA PRO A 655 9.13 -1.02 -23.69
C PRO A 655 9.53 -2.48 -23.97
N ILE A 656 10.24 -2.69 -25.08
CA ILE A 656 10.74 -3.99 -25.52
C ILE A 656 12.18 -3.92 -25.99
N TRP A 657 12.85 -5.08 -26.00
CA TRP A 657 14.14 -5.30 -26.62
C TRP A 657 14.00 -6.24 -27.81
N GLU A 658 14.31 -5.76 -28.99
CA GLU A 658 14.44 -6.60 -30.19
C GLU A 658 15.87 -7.14 -30.24
N CYS A 659 16.03 -8.46 -30.23
CA CYS A 659 17.31 -9.14 -30.17
C CYS A 659 17.51 -10.05 -31.38
N THR A 660 18.57 -9.80 -32.12
CA THR A 660 18.99 -10.66 -33.24
C THR A 660 20.01 -11.68 -32.76
N LEU A 661 19.67 -12.95 -32.85
CA LEU A 661 20.53 -14.08 -32.51
C LEU A 661 21.15 -14.69 -33.76
N ARG A 662 22.43 -15.01 -33.69
CA ARG A 662 23.18 -15.63 -34.78
C ARG A 662 23.72 -16.99 -34.37
N ASN A 663 23.43 -18.03 -35.18
CA ASN A 663 23.99 -19.36 -34.98
C ASN A 663 25.45 -19.40 -35.49
N LYS A 664 26.38 -19.77 -34.62
CA LYS A 664 27.83 -19.79 -34.88
C LYS A 664 28.24 -20.77 -35.99
N LYS A 665 27.46 -21.85 -36.20
CA LYS A 665 27.80 -22.92 -37.16
C LYS A 665 27.14 -22.69 -38.52
N THR A 666 25.84 -22.34 -38.50
CA THR A 666 25.04 -22.23 -39.72
C THR A 666 24.94 -20.81 -40.25
N ASN A 667 25.37 -19.83 -39.48
CA ASN A 667 25.27 -18.39 -39.78
C ASN A 667 23.84 -17.90 -39.95
N LYS A 668 22.83 -18.72 -39.59
CA LYS A 668 21.44 -18.33 -39.61
C LYS A 668 21.14 -17.34 -38.49
N LYS A 669 20.29 -16.35 -38.79
CA LYS A 669 19.81 -15.36 -37.83
C LYS A 669 18.35 -15.68 -37.49
N ARG A 670 17.98 -15.41 -36.22
CA ARG A 670 16.59 -15.34 -35.80
C ARG A 670 16.41 -14.16 -34.86
N GLU A 671 15.22 -13.65 -34.82
CA GLU A 671 14.85 -12.53 -33.94
C GLU A 671 13.99 -13.04 -32.80
N ILE A 672 14.20 -12.46 -31.64
CA ILE A 672 13.33 -12.64 -30.48
C ILE A 672 13.07 -11.26 -29.84
N ILE A 673 11.90 -11.13 -29.23
CA ILE A 673 11.49 -9.91 -28.55
C ILE A 673 11.43 -10.22 -27.06
N LEU A 674 12.13 -9.43 -26.25
CA LEU A 674 12.03 -9.50 -24.79
C LEU A 674 11.21 -8.33 -24.26
N ASP A 675 10.30 -8.60 -23.32
CA ASP A 675 9.71 -7.53 -22.53
C ASP A 675 10.78 -6.84 -21.66
N SER A 676 10.63 -5.54 -21.48
CA SER A 676 11.57 -4.75 -20.70
C SER A 676 11.17 -4.64 -19.22
N VAL A 677 10.13 -5.36 -18.79
CA VAL A 677 9.65 -5.40 -17.40
C VAL A 677 10.28 -6.58 -16.65
N PHE A 678 10.15 -7.81 -17.20
CA PHE A 678 10.68 -9.04 -16.60
C PHE A 678 11.91 -9.58 -17.34
N GLY A 679 12.09 -9.21 -18.61
CA GLY A 679 13.12 -9.73 -19.52
C GLY A 679 12.79 -11.12 -20.06
N ASN A 680 11.52 -11.41 -20.26
CA ASN A 680 11.04 -12.65 -20.83
C ASN A 680 10.65 -12.48 -22.31
N GLU A 681 10.70 -13.57 -23.08
CA GLU A 681 10.33 -13.56 -24.48
C GLU A 681 8.82 -13.26 -24.63
N ILE A 682 8.50 -12.29 -25.49
CA ILE A 682 7.14 -12.02 -25.97
C ILE A 682 6.97 -12.73 -27.29
N LYS A 683 5.88 -13.48 -27.44
CA LYS A 683 5.43 -14.06 -28.70
C LYS A 683 4.32 -13.19 -29.25
N LEU A 684 4.67 -12.35 -30.24
CA LEU A 684 3.73 -11.54 -31.01
C LEU A 684 3.03 -12.35 -32.09
#